data_dee7621eb8a313f4f242b990b98499c2
#
_entry.id   dee7621eb8a313f4f242b990b98499c2
#
_cell.length_a   1.000
_cell.length_b   1.000
_cell.length_c   1.000
_cell.angle_alpha   90.00
_cell.angle_beta   90.00
_cell.angle_gamma   90.00
#
_symmetry.space_group_name_H-M   'P 1'
#
loop_
_entity.id
_entity.type
_entity.pdbx_description
1 polymer ?
#
loop_
_entity_poly.entity_id
_entity_poly.type
_entity_poly.pdbx_seq_one_letter_code
_entity_poly.pdbx_strand_id
1 'polypeptide(L)'
;MAIALRYRVRERAALLAATLSLVDAAASSCTGEAALTSPSHARLELREPAADIWAFRTRVEALVQGGAELRACAIIVGKRSFPARVHGGAIEADVELAPDSNTVQARCETADRGVLHSAAVQYHVPLRAAPTARALAHVDGDGILTLDGDASAPSEVDGAPLEQFRWSRFIDPTATELAAGPRAGAHACAPACRIREEPVGEGRRLQLDAPATRAVYALRLRDQRGRSDASRVVVARAETAHAETWLERSVLYGVLPPLYGTRGLHDVADALDSLAALGIDALWIAPAFVAAEGDYGYAVRDYFQVREEYGGSAALRQLIEQAHLRGLRVILDLPANHTSSEHRYFVQASQLRERSHYFGFYERDSAGQPTHYFDWVHLPNLSFANAEVARFMQEAGAYWVRELGVDGYRVDAAWGVRKRNPEYWPRFNAELRRIEPEVALIAEASARDPYYLAHGFDAAYDWTDQLGHHAWEQVFSEPRGIAVRLDRALRQLAEKGGDPRRTLRFLNNNDTGARFISRHGAGLTRVATAALLTLPGIPCLYSFDEVGAEYEPYGELLPVRTQNPELREFHARWIELRANLPVLRTGALTSLHVSERDEAYAFVRHDGQAYALVLLNFAATASELSLELPAGLPTAPLRDALSGARIQPRGRTFSLALGGWEARVLVPD
;
A
#
# COMPACT_ATOMS: atom_id res chain seq x y z
N MET A 1 6.65 -21.70 5.34
CA MET A 1 7.05 -23.09 4.92
C MET A 1 5.86 -24.02 4.71
N ALA A 2 4.78 -23.93 5.46
CA ALA A 2 3.57 -24.75 5.25
C ALA A 2 2.76 -24.37 3.98
N ILE A 3 2.81 -23.13 3.54
CA ILE A 3 2.13 -22.60 2.34
C ILE A 3 2.79 -23.12 1.05
N ALA A 4 4.11 -23.24 1.01
CA ALA A 4 4.86 -23.77 -0.14
C ALA A 4 4.54 -25.24 -0.47
N LEU A 5 4.10 -26.04 0.51
CA LEU A 5 3.84 -27.48 0.29
C LEU A 5 2.49 -27.75 -0.40
N ARG A 6 1.50 -26.85 -0.26
CA ARG A 6 0.15 -27.02 -0.86
C ARG A 6 0.08 -26.54 -2.32
N TYR A 7 0.93 -25.60 -2.72
CA TYR A 7 1.00 -25.14 -4.12
C TYR A 7 1.62 -26.20 -5.06
N ARG A 8 2.57 -27.02 -4.58
CA ARG A 8 3.22 -28.08 -5.39
C ARG A 8 2.30 -29.20 -5.87
N VAL A 9 1.14 -29.39 -5.26
CA VAL A 9 0.20 -30.46 -5.63
C VAL A 9 -0.68 -30.09 -6.84
N ARG A 10 -0.97 -28.79 -7.06
CA ARG A 10 -1.79 -28.33 -8.20
C ARG A 10 -0.97 -28.13 -9.50
N GLU A 11 0.29 -27.72 -9.40
CA GLU A 11 1.15 -27.54 -10.59
C GLU A 11 1.44 -28.85 -11.35
N ARG A 12 1.46 -30.00 -10.68
CA ARG A 12 1.69 -31.29 -11.35
C ARG A 12 0.54 -31.72 -12.26
N ALA A 13 -0.66 -31.20 -12.09
CA ALA A 13 -1.81 -31.53 -12.92
C ALA A 13 -1.87 -30.67 -14.21
N ALA A 14 -1.38 -29.44 -14.18
CA ALA A 14 -1.38 -28.54 -15.32
C ALA A 14 -0.21 -28.80 -16.30
N LEU A 15 0.95 -29.28 -15.81
CA LEU A 15 2.10 -29.60 -16.68
C LEU A 15 1.90 -30.90 -17.49
N LEU A 16 1.03 -31.83 -17.06
CA LEU A 16 0.77 -33.07 -17.82
C LEU A 16 -0.18 -32.87 -19.01
N ALA A 17 -0.92 -31.79 -19.09
CA ALA A 17 -1.84 -31.50 -20.18
C ALA A 17 -1.19 -30.79 -21.39
N ALA A 18 -0.04 -30.13 -21.18
CA ALA A 18 0.64 -29.33 -22.21
C ALA A 18 1.68 -30.12 -23.05
N THR A 19 2.00 -31.38 -22.69
CA THR A 19 3.05 -32.16 -23.37
C THR A 19 2.55 -33.19 -24.38
N LEU A 20 1.26 -33.25 -24.69
CA LEU A 20 0.66 -34.28 -25.57
C LEU A 20 0.19 -33.79 -26.94
N SER A 21 0.56 -32.58 -27.39
CA SER A 21 0.10 -32.08 -28.71
C SER A 21 1.19 -31.61 -29.69
N LEU A 22 2.43 -32.10 -29.59
CA LEU A 22 3.52 -31.78 -30.51
C LEU A 22 4.32 -33.03 -30.96
N VAL A 23 3.64 -33.99 -31.57
CA VAL A 23 4.30 -34.97 -32.45
C VAL A 23 3.28 -35.33 -33.54
N ASP A 24 3.37 -34.66 -34.67
CA ASP A 24 3.12 -35.20 -36.02
C ASP A 24 3.27 -34.05 -37.03
N ALA A 25 4.43 -34.00 -37.67
CA ALA A 25 4.62 -33.54 -39.08
C ALA A 25 6.12 -33.48 -39.42
N ALA A 26 6.66 -34.60 -39.78
CA ALA A 26 7.91 -34.60 -40.57
C ALA A 26 7.95 -35.85 -41.43
N ALA A 27 7.56 -35.75 -42.65
CA ALA A 27 8.10 -36.50 -43.79
C ALA A 27 7.49 -36.05 -45.10
N SER A 28 8.22 -35.30 -45.93
CA SER A 28 8.18 -35.51 -47.38
C SER A 28 9.37 -34.85 -48.08
N SER A 29 10.22 -35.70 -48.56
CA SER A 29 11.04 -35.75 -49.80
C SER A 29 11.74 -34.49 -50.34
N CYS A 30 13.08 -34.63 -50.42
CA CYS A 30 14.00 -33.92 -51.30
C CYS A 30 13.69 -34.16 -52.78
N THR A 31 13.59 -33.08 -53.56
CA THR A 31 14.06 -33.04 -54.98
C THR A 31 14.71 -31.66 -55.19
N GLY A 32 15.99 -31.72 -55.56
CA GLY A 32 16.77 -30.52 -55.80
C GLY A 32 16.43 -29.88 -57.15
N GLU A 33 16.28 -28.55 -57.10
CA GLU A 33 16.52 -27.67 -58.27
C GLU A 33 17.29 -26.45 -57.77
N ALA A 34 18.40 -26.15 -58.41
CA ALA A 34 19.21 -24.97 -58.14
C ALA A 34 18.40 -23.70 -58.45
N ALA A 35 17.83 -23.11 -57.41
CA ALA A 35 17.19 -21.81 -57.56
C ALA A 35 18.27 -20.74 -57.67
N LEU A 36 18.24 -20.01 -58.74
CA LEU A 36 18.89 -18.73 -58.94
C LEU A 36 18.63 -17.82 -57.75
N THR A 37 19.67 -17.40 -57.06
CA THR A 37 19.61 -16.44 -55.97
C THR A 37 19.03 -15.12 -56.48
N SER A 38 17.74 -14.90 -56.28
CA SER A 38 17.14 -13.58 -56.35
C SER A 38 17.86 -12.64 -55.39
N PRO A 39 18.14 -11.39 -55.73
CA PRO A 39 18.77 -10.46 -54.81
C PRO A 39 17.93 -10.39 -53.55
N SER A 40 18.53 -10.72 -52.38
CA SER A 40 17.88 -10.66 -51.09
C SER A 40 17.41 -9.22 -50.86
N HIS A 41 16.11 -8.98 -50.97
CA HIS A 41 15.56 -7.66 -50.68
C HIS A 41 15.80 -7.33 -49.23
N ALA A 42 16.60 -6.32 -48.95
CA ALA A 42 16.81 -5.82 -47.61
C ALA A 42 15.48 -5.35 -47.03
N ARG A 43 15.26 -5.64 -45.76
CA ARG A 43 14.05 -5.30 -45.01
C ARG A 43 14.42 -4.60 -43.70
N LEU A 44 13.58 -3.64 -43.30
CA LEU A 44 13.61 -3.03 -41.97
C LEU A 44 12.48 -3.62 -41.16
N GLU A 45 12.80 -4.07 -39.94
CA GLU A 45 11.84 -4.59 -38.98
C GLU A 45 12.04 -3.91 -37.64
N LEU A 46 11.07 -3.09 -37.23
CA LEU A 46 11.10 -2.53 -35.88
C LEU A 46 11.17 -3.68 -34.85
N ARG A 47 12.04 -3.56 -33.86
CA ARG A 47 11.96 -4.45 -32.69
C ARG A 47 10.55 -4.36 -32.15
N GLU A 48 9.97 -5.54 -31.89
CA GLU A 48 8.58 -5.68 -31.51
C GLU A 48 8.18 -4.62 -30.47
N PRO A 49 7.20 -3.77 -30.79
CA PRO A 49 6.82 -2.68 -29.92
C PRO A 49 6.08 -3.21 -28.71
N ALA A 50 6.33 -2.57 -27.63
CA ALA A 50 5.44 -2.63 -26.50
C ALA A 50 4.11 -1.98 -26.84
N ALA A 51 3.01 -2.53 -26.34
CA ALA A 51 1.74 -1.80 -26.36
C ALA A 51 1.89 -0.47 -25.62
N ASP A 52 2.58 -0.45 -24.45
CA ASP A 52 2.79 0.74 -23.63
C ASP A 52 4.26 1.11 -23.47
N ILE A 53 4.57 2.38 -23.56
CA ILE A 53 5.87 2.99 -23.27
C ILE A 53 5.67 3.94 -22.08
N TRP A 54 6.36 3.69 -20.97
CA TRP A 54 6.25 4.47 -19.74
C TRP A 54 7.26 5.63 -19.71
N ALA A 55 7.51 6.23 -20.88
CA ALA A 55 8.38 7.39 -21.03
C ALA A 55 7.95 8.22 -22.24
N PHE A 56 8.14 9.55 -22.17
CA PHE A 56 7.96 10.42 -23.35
C PHE A 56 9.17 10.44 -24.27
N ARG A 57 10.30 9.89 -23.81
CA ARG A 57 11.52 9.71 -24.63
C ARG A 57 11.99 8.28 -24.45
N THR A 58 12.21 7.61 -25.57
CA THR A 58 12.66 6.21 -25.56
C THR A 58 13.57 5.95 -26.76
N ARG A 59 14.36 4.89 -26.67
CA ARG A 59 15.16 4.41 -27.78
C ARG A 59 14.35 3.42 -28.59
N VAL A 60 14.26 3.69 -29.90
CA VAL A 60 13.63 2.80 -30.89
C VAL A 60 14.70 2.18 -31.74
N GLU A 61 14.61 0.86 -31.93
CA GLU A 61 15.55 0.08 -32.74
C GLU A 61 14.80 -0.67 -33.85
N ALA A 62 15.40 -0.72 -35.06
CA ALA A 62 14.91 -1.58 -36.12
C ALA A 62 16.04 -2.44 -36.64
N LEU A 63 15.76 -3.73 -36.83
CA LEU A 63 16.70 -4.69 -37.42
C LEU A 63 16.77 -4.52 -38.93
N VAL A 64 17.97 -4.66 -39.45
CA VAL A 64 18.24 -4.68 -40.91
C VAL A 64 18.43 -6.12 -41.33
N GLN A 65 17.50 -6.65 -42.10
CA GLN A 65 17.59 -7.99 -42.68
C GLN A 65 18.01 -7.86 -44.16
N GLY A 66 18.97 -8.69 -44.59
CA GLY A 66 19.53 -8.67 -45.92
C GLY A 66 20.70 -7.69 -46.08
N GLY A 67 21.41 -7.80 -47.19
CA GLY A 67 22.73 -7.15 -47.41
C GLY A 67 22.63 -5.82 -48.16
N ALA A 68 21.93 -4.80 -47.66
CA ALA A 68 21.93 -3.46 -48.25
C ALA A 68 22.92 -2.52 -47.56
N GLU A 69 23.69 -1.75 -48.30
CA GLU A 69 24.47 -0.65 -47.78
C GLU A 69 23.55 0.55 -47.51
N LEU A 70 23.42 0.95 -46.25
CA LEU A 70 22.54 2.04 -45.80
C LEU A 70 23.33 3.36 -45.77
N ARG A 71 22.72 4.47 -46.23
CA ARG A 71 23.32 5.80 -46.23
C ARG A 71 22.74 6.74 -45.19
N ALA A 72 21.42 6.84 -45.14
CA ALA A 72 20.72 7.72 -44.21
C ALA A 72 19.51 6.99 -43.66
N CYS A 73 19.45 6.85 -42.34
CA CYS A 73 18.35 6.20 -41.62
C CYS A 73 17.67 7.15 -40.64
N ALA A 74 16.40 6.95 -40.46
CA ALA A 74 15.60 7.68 -39.47
C ALA A 74 14.49 6.80 -38.89
N ILE A 75 14.12 7.09 -37.67
CA ILE A 75 12.86 6.64 -37.07
C ILE A 75 11.85 7.77 -37.23
N ILE A 76 10.70 7.44 -37.79
CA ILE A 76 9.60 8.37 -38.04
C ILE A 76 8.55 8.15 -36.96
N VAL A 77 8.16 9.21 -36.27
CA VAL A 77 7.07 9.19 -35.28
C VAL A 77 5.99 10.18 -35.73
N GLY A 78 4.90 9.67 -36.28
CA GLY A 78 3.88 10.48 -36.93
C GLY A 78 4.46 11.28 -38.07
N LYS A 79 4.55 12.61 -37.92
CA LYS A 79 5.16 13.53 -38.91
C LYS A 79 6.60 13.94 -38.57
N ARG A 80 7.15 13.51 -37.43
CA ARG A 80 8.50 13.88 -36.99
C ARG A 80 9.50 12.82 -37.41
N SER A 81 10.70 13.24 -37.78
CA SER A 81 11.80 12.37 -38.19
C SER A 81 12.98 12.52 -37.23
N PHE A 82 13.47 11.41 -36.70
CA PHE A 82 14.59 11.32 -35.78
C PHE A 82 15.75 10.60 -36.48
N PRO A 83 16.91 11.25 -36.70
CA PRO A 83 18.06 10.61 -37.32
C PRO A 83 18.48 9.37 -36.56
N ALA A 84 18.65 8.24 -37.25
CA ALA A 84 19.03 6.98 -36.66
C ALA A 84 20.50 6.65 -36.99
N ARG A 85 21.18 6.03 -36.01
CA ARG A 85 22.53 5.48 -36.16
C ARG A 85 22.43 4.05 -36.62
N VAL A 86 23.35 3.66 -37.51
CA VAL A 86 23.47 2.27 -37.96
C VAL A 86 24.53 1.59 -37.08
N HIS A 87 24.17 0.50 -36.45
CA HIS A 87 25.08 -0.26 -35.59
C HIS A 87 24.76 -1.75 -35.62
N GLY A 88 25.76 -2.62 -35.89
CA GLY A 88 25.65 -4.08 -35.69
C GLY A 88 24.48 -4.78 -36.40
N GLY A 89 24.04 -4.28 -37.58
CA GLY A 89 22.90 -4.85 -38.31
C GLY A 89 21.54 -4.32 -37.81
N ALA A 90 21.54 -3.24 -37.06
CA ALA A 90 20.34 -2.53 -36.60
C ALA A 90 20.51 -1.02 -36.81
N ILE A 91 19.40 -0.30 -36.82
CA ILE A 91 19.36 1.17 -36.70
C ILE A 91 18.69 1.54 -35.39
N GLU A 92 19.18 2.59 -34.74
CA GLU A 92 18.63 3.09 -33.48
C GLU A 92 18.50 4.61 -33.47
N ALA A 93 17.45 5.12 -32.82
CA ALA A 93 17.29 6.54 -32.53
C ALA A 93 16.60 6.75 -31.21
N ASP A 94 17.00 7.80 -30.49
CA ASP A 94 16.25 8.31 -29.37
C ASP A 94 15.10 9.18 -29.91
N VAL A 95 13.86 8.80 -29.62
CA VAL A 95 12.65 9.45 -30.14
C VAL A 95 11.85 10.09 -29.00
N GLU A 96 11.08 11.12 -29.35
CA GLU A 96 10.10 11.73 -28.48
C GLU A 96 8.70 11.25 -28.89
N LEU A 97 7.94 10.80 -27.90
CA LEU A 97 6.57 10.31 -28.05
C LEU A 97 5.58 11.33 -27.47
N ALA A 98 4.41 11.40 -28.07
CA ALA A 98 3.27 12.11 -27.49
C ALA A 98 2.48 11.19 -26.55
N PRO A 99 1.67 11.72 -25.63
CA PRO A 99 0.68 10.93 -24.91
C PRO A 99 -0.23 10.17 -25.86
N ASP A 100 -0.81 9.08 -25.38
CA ASP A 100 -1.70 8.20 -26.13
C ASP A 100 -0.97 7.49 -27.28
N SER A 101 -1.46 7.57 -28.50
CA SER A 101 -1.04 6.74 -29.62
C SER A 101 -0.02 7.43 -30.53
N ASN A 102 1.07 6.74 -30.84
CA ASN A 102 2.13 7.19 -31.73
C ASN A 102 2.36 6.14 -32.80
N THR A 103 2.24 6.53 -34.08
CA THR A 103 2.63 5.68 -35.21
C THR A 103 4.13 5.79 -35.45
N VAL A 104 4.86 4.68 -35.32
CA VAL A 104 6.33 4.62 -35.47
C VAL A 104 6.69 3.76 -36.65
N GLN A 105 7.66 4.22 -37.46
CA GLN A 105 8.16 3.52 -38.63
C GLN A 105 9.67 3.79 -38.81
N ALA A 106 10.42 2.80 -39.20
CA ALA A 106 11.81 2.96 -39.62
C ALA A 106 11.90 3.24 -41.13
N ARG A 107 12.81 4.13 -41.53
CA ARG A 107 13.09 4.48 -42.94
C ARG A 107 14.61 4.56 -43.12
N CYS A 108 15.11 3.94 -44.18
CA CYS A 108 16.51 4.10 -44.62
C CYS A 108 16.61 4.34 -46.11
N GLU A 109 17.59 5.11 -46.50
CA GLU A 109 18.05 5.24 -47.91
C GLU A 109 19.21 4.27 -48.12
N THR A 110 19.18 3.58 -49.27
CA THR A 110 20.21 2.63 -49.67
C THR A 110 21.23 3.29 -50.63
N ALA A 111 22.40 2.68 -50.78
CA ALA A 111 23.46 3.21 -51.62
C ALA A 111 23.05 3.34 -53.10
N ASP A 112 22.16 2.48 -53.57
CA ASP A 112 21.57 2.49 -54.94
C ASP A 112 20.38 3.45 -55.08
N ARG A 113 20.17 4.35 -54.11
CA ARG A 113 19.08 5.34 -54.04
C ARG A 113 17.67 4.73 -53.83
N GLY A 114 17.55 3.47 -53.43
CA GLY A 114 16.30 2.89 -52.96
C GLY A 114 15.92 3.43 -51.60
N VAL A 115 14.66 3.22 -51.20
CA VAL A 115 14.18 3.56 -49.86
C VAL A 115 13.54 2.33 -49.23
N LEU A 116 14.00 1.97 -48.08
CA LEU A 116 13.44 0.91 -47.26
C LEU A 116 12.54 1.49 -46.18
N HIS A 117 11.40 0.86 -45.95
CA HIS A 117 10.48 1.16 -44.85
C HIS A 117 10.17 -0.09 -44.05
N SER A 118 10.09 0.04 -42.72
CA SER A 118 9.47 -0.99 -41.91
C SER A 118 7.95 -0.95 -42.03
N ALA A 119 7.25 -1.98 -41.53
CA ALA A 119 5.84 -1.83 -41.17
C ALA A 119 5.70 -0.71 -40.14
N ALA A 120 4.57 0.01 -40.19
CA ALA A 120 4.22 0.99 -39.17
C ALA A 120 3.66 0.29 -37.94
N VAL A 121 4.06 0.77 -36.79
CA VAL A 121 3.69 0.17 -35.50
C VAL A 121 3.12 1.24 -34.58
N GLN A 122 2.17 0.87 -33.73
CA GLN A 122 1.56 1.77 -32.74
C GLN A 122 2.24 1.62 -31.39
N TYR A 123 2.81 2.74 -30.89
CA TYR A 123 3.27 2.87 -29.50
C TYR A 123 2.23 3.66 -28.72
N HIS A 124 1.84 3.18 -27.55
CA HIS A 124 0.94 3.85 -26.64
C HIS A 124 1.72 4.38 -25.43
N VAL A 125 1.53 5.65 -25.08
CA VAL A 125 2.12 6.27 -23.90
C VAL A 125 1.01 6.60 -22.91
N PRO A 126 0.81 5.79 -21.87
CA PRO A 126 -0.28 5.96 -20.91
C PRO A 126 -0.05 7.10 -19.89
N LEU A 127 1.05 7.83 -20.03
CA LEU A 127 1.41 8.94 -19.15
C LEU A 127 0.61 10.20 -19.46
N ARG A 128 0.22 10.93 -18.42
CA ARG A 128 -0.45 12.23 -18.57
C ARG A 128 0.52 13.29 -19.08
N ALA A 129 0.08 14.07 -20.04
CA ALA A 129 0.82 15.25 -20.54
C ALA A 129 0.60 16.50 -19.66
N ALA A 130 0.08 16.36 -18.45
CA ALA A 130 -0.20 17.46 -17.54
C ALA A 130 1.09 18.15 -17.05
N PRO A 131 1.03 19.44 -16.69
CA PRO A 131 2.08 20.05 -15.89
C PRO A 131 2.19 19.35 -14.53
N THR A 132 3.25 19.63 -13.76
CA THR A 132 3.43 19.09 -12.41
C THR A 132 3.23 20.20 -11.40
N ALA A 133 2.15 20.14 -10.63
CA ALA A 133 1.90 21.06 -9.53
C ALA A 133 2.77 20.69 -8.32
N ARG A 134 3.32 21.71 -7.65
CA ARG A 134 4.02 21.55 -6.35
C ARG A 134 3.63 22.68 -5.43
N ALA A 135 2.85 22.33 -4.40
CA ALA A 135 2.44 23.24 -3.35
C ALA A 135 3.46 23.17 -2.20
N LEU A 136 4.03 24.30 -1.85
CA LEU A 136 4.87 24.46 -0.68
C LEU A 136 4.23 25.49 0.25
N ALA A 137 4.55 25.42 1.54
CA ALA A 137 4.04 26.35 2.54
C ALA A 137 5.12 26.66 3.57
N HIS A 138 5.19 27.90 4.00
CA HIS A 138 6.06 28.37 5.05
C HIS A 138 5.29 29.37 5.93
N VAL A 139 5.42 29.21 7.25
CA VAL A 139 4.92 30.18 8.22
C VAL A 139 6.11 30.87 8.86
N ASP A 140 6.16 32.20 8.80
CA ASP A 140 7.24 32.99 9.40
C ASP A 140 7.02 33.26 10.90
N GLY A 141 7.97 33.97 11.52
CA GLY A 141 7.91 34.32 12.95
C GLY A 141 6.78 35.27 13.32
N ASP A 142 6.24 36.02 12.36
CA ASP A 142 5.12 36.98 12.53
C ASP A 142 3.76 36.30 12.32
N GLY A 143 3.75 35.01 11.99
CA GLY A 143 2.54 34.24 11.77
C GLY A 143 1.93 34.43 10.39
N ILE A 144 2.70 34.88 9.41
CA ILE A 144 2.27 34.96 8.01
C ILE A 144 2.59 33.64 7.30
N LEU A 145 1.56 33.05 6.71
CA LEU A 145 1.64 31.90 5.85
C LEU A 145 1.95 32.33 4.42
N THR A 146 3.06 31.88 3.87
CA THR A 146 3.36 31.95 2.44
C THR A 146 3.06 30.61 1.78
N LEU A 147 2.10 30.57 0.86
CA LEU A 147 1.86 29.46 -0.07
C LEU A 147 2.68 29.72 -1.33
N ASP A 148 3.48 28.74 -1.75
CA ASP A 148 4.45 28.87 -2.84
C ASP A 148 4.28 27.73 -3.85
N GLY A 149 4.03 28.09 -5.11
CA GLY A 149 3.91 27.18 -6.25
C GLY A 149 5.08 27.28 -7.25
N ASP A 150 6.15 28.00 -6.93
CA ASP A 150 7.27 28.24 -7.87
C ASP A 150 8.02 26.95 -8.28
N ALA A 151 7.99 25.93 -7.44
CA ALA A 151 8.58 24.61 -7.75
C ALA A 151 7.74 23.79 -8.76
N SER A 152 6.60 24.31 -9.21
CA SER A 152 5.78 23.66 -10.25
C SER A 152 6.47 23.70 -11.59
N ALA A 153 6.32 22.63 -12.37
CA ALA A 153 6.97 22.46 -13.67
C ALA A 153 5.97 22.34 -14.82
N PRO A 154 6.31 22.84 -16.01
CA PRO A 154 5.51 22.62 -17.21
C PRO A 154 5.48 21.14 -17.59
N SER A 155 4.59 20.79 -18.54
CA SER A 155 4.51 19.43 -19.07
C SER A 155 5.85 18.98 -19.68
N GLU A 156 6.27 17.76 -19.36
CA GLU A 156 7.47 17.12 -19.92
C GLU A 156 7.41 16.91 -21.44
N VAL A 157 6.19 16.90 -22.01
CA VAL A 157 5.98 16.63 -23.45
C VAL A 157 6.41 17.80 -24.32
N ASP A 158 6.05 19.02 -23.93
CA ASP A 158 6.15 20.19 -24.81
C ASP A 158 6.53 21.49 -24.09
N GLY A 159 6.74 21.43 -22.79
CA GLY A 159 7.13 22.59 -22.00
C GLY A 159 6.13 23.74 -22.02
N ALA A 160 4.83 23.47 -22.28
CA ALA A 160 3.80 24.51 -22.35
C ALA A 160 3.80 25.39 -21.09
N PRO A 161 3.86 26.73 -21.22
CA PRO A 161 3.94 27.63 -20.09
C PRO A 161 2.78 27.47 -19.11
N LEU A 162 3.08 27.62 -17.82
CA LEU A 162 2.08 27.63 -16.76
C LEU A 162 1.34 28.95 -16.75
N GLU A 163 0.01 28.91 -16.73
CA GLU A 163 -0.85 30.08 -16.90
C GLU A 163 -1.61 30.46 -15.62
N GLN A 164 -2.21 29.46 -14.95
CA GLN A 164 -3.06 29.68 -13.80
C GLN A 164 -2.55 28.93 -12.58
N PHE A 165 -2.57 29.64 -11.43
CA PHE A 165 -2.25 29.11 -10.11
C PHE A 165 -3.41 29.50 -9.20
N ARG A 166 -4.26 28.54 -8.82
CA ARG A 166 -5.40 28.73 -7.94
C ARG A 166 -5.18 27.99 -6.64
N TRP A 167 -5.33 28.71 -5.55
CA TRP A 167 -5.21 28.16 -4.21
C TRP A 167 -6.57 28.05 -3.55
N SER A 168 -6.79 26.92 -2.88
CA SER A 168 -7.96 26.66 -2.05
C SER A 168 -7.53 26.10 -0.71
N ARG A 169 -8.41 26.20 0.28
CA ARG A 169 -8.26 25.62 1.61
C ARG A 169 -9.32 24.55 1.81
N PHE A 170 -8.91 23.39 2.32
CA PHE A 170 -9.82 22.36 2.78
C PHE A 170 -10.21 22.64 4.22
N ILE A 171 -11.50 22.64 4.49
CA ILE A 171 -12.07 22.82 5.82
C ILE A 171 -12.66 21.49 6.25
N ASP A 172 -12.04 20.90 7.28
CA ASP A 172 -12.58 19.73 7.93
C ASP A 172 -13.89 20.08 8.65
N PRO A 173 -14.87 19.16 8.67
CA PRO A 173 -16.07 19.37 9.47
C PRO A 173 -15.67 19.58 10.94
N THR A 174 -16.34 20.49 11.62
CA THR A 174 -16.09 20.78 13.05
C THR A 174 -16.45 19.56 13.92
N ALA A 175 -15.89 19.48 15.12
CA ALA A 175 -16.22 18.42 16.10
C ALA A 175 -17.74 18.36 16.38
N THR A 176 -18.44 19.49 16.32
CA THR A 176 -19.90 19.58 16.47
C THR A 176 -20.63 18.98 15.27
N GLU A 177 -20.15 19.23 14.04
CA GLU A 177 -20.69 18.66 12.81
C GLU A 177 -20.43 17.15 12.74
N LEU A 178 -19.27 16.69 13.22
CA LEU A 178 -18.93 15.26 13.32
C LEU A 178 -19.74 14.55 14.42
N ALA A 179 -20.01 15.23 15.56
CA ALA A 179 -20.82 14.68 16.65
C ALA A 179 -22.31 14.56 16.26
N ALA A 180 -22.77 15.36 15.31
CA ALA A 180 -24.12 15.28 14.74
C ALA A 180 -24.23 14.24 13.61
N GLY A 181 -23.13 13.57 13.26
CA GLY A 181 -23.05 12.55 12.22
C GLY A 181 -23.46 11.13 12.67
N PRO A 182 -23.30 10.11 11.82
CA PRO A 182 -23.98 8.80 11.92
C PRO A 182 -23.63 7.92 13.12
N ARG A 183 -22.83 8.36 14.07
CA ARG A 183 -22.66 7.69 15.38
C ARG A 183 -23.96 7.63 16.20
N ALA A 184 -24.98 8.39 15.79
CA ALA A 184 -26.31 8.45 16.43
C ALA A 184 -27.42 7.73 15.64
N GLY A 185 -27.11 6.67 14.90
CA GLY A 185 -28.10 5.81 14.20
C GLY A 185 -28.53 6.32 12.81
N ALA A 186 -28.06 5.60 11.83
CA ALA A 186 -28.63 5.41 10.50
C ALA A 186 -29.34 6.58 9.81
N HIS A 187 -28.59 7.63 9.42
CA HIS A 187 -28.98 8.47 8.26
C HIS A 187 -27.76 9.22 7.75
N ALA A 188 -27.68 9.34 6.42
CA ALA A 188 -26.61 10.03 5.73
C ALA A 188 -26.23 11.36 6.40
N CYS A 189 -24.94 11.54 6.66
CA CYS A 189 -24.42 12.81 7.13
C CYS A 189 -24.90 13.94 6.20
N ALA A 190 -25.46 15.00 6.79
CA ALA A 190 -25.87 16.19 6.05
C ALA A 190 -24.69 16.76 5.25
N PRO A 191 -24.92 17.60 4.21
CA PRO A 191 -23.86 18.24 3.43
C PRO A 191 -22.75 18.92 4.26
N ALA A 192 -23.05 19.29 5.51
CA ALA A 192 -22.14 19.91 6.47
C ALA A 192 -20.98 19.00 6.94
N CYS A 193 -21.11 17.67 6.84
CA CYS A 193 -20.04 16.72 7.23
C CYS A 193 -19.02 16.45 6.13
N ARG A 194 -19.14 17.09 4.97
CA ARG A 194 -18.17 16.95 3.88
C ARG A 194 -17.02 17.92 4.07
N ILE A 195 -15.81 17.47 3.80
CA ILE A 195 -14.66 18.36 3.61
C ILE A 195 -15.04 19.36 2.53
N ARG A 196 -15.03 20.67 2.88
CA ARG A 196 -15.34 21.75 1.96
C ARG A 196 -14.05 22.34 1.42
N GLU A 197 -14.03 22.60 0.13
CA GLU A 197 -12.94 23.32 -0.53
C GLU A 197 -13.35 24.77 -0.75
N GLU A 198 -12.62 25.72 -0.16
CA GLU A 198 -12.88 27.15 -0.28
C GLU A 198 -11.71 27.83 -1.00
N PRO A 199 -11.95 28.65 -2.04
CA PRO A 199 -10.90 29.39 -2.71
C PRO A 199 -10.29 30.42 -1.75
N VAL A 200 -8.95 30.53 -1.75
CA VAL A 200 -8.22 31.52 -0.92
C VAL A 200 -7.43 32.51 -1.74
N GLY A 201 -7.18 32.26 -3.02
CA GLY A 201 -6.56 33.25 -3.90
C GLY A 201 -5.94 32.63 -5.17
N GLU A 202 -5.37 33.50 -6.00
CA GLU A 202 -4.68 33.14 -7.25
C GLU A 202 -3.27 33.75 -7.27
N GLY A 203 -2.36 33.10 -7.97
CA GLY A 203 -0.96 33.52 -8.15
C GLY A 203 0.05 32.47 -7.76
N ARG A 204 1.29 32.62 -8.22
CA ARG A 204 2.39 31.68 -7.91
C ARG A 204 2.70 31.66 -6.42
N ARG A 205 2.62 32.84 -5.77
CA ARG A 205 2.76 32.99 -4.32
C ARG A 205 1.58 33.73 -3.75
N LEU A 206 1.13 33.28 -2.59
CA LEU A 206 0.03 33.89 -1.86
C LEU A 206 0.42 34.03 -0.38
N GLN A 207 0.18 35.19 0.20
CA GLN A 207 0.38 35.44 1.63
C GLN A 207 -0.97 35.54 2.34
N LEU A 208 -1.09 34.85 3.47
CA LEU A 208 -2.29 34.73 4.30
C LEU A 208 -1.89 34.77 5.77
N ASP A 209 -2.82 35.03 6.66
CA ASP A 209 -2.63 34.76 8.07
C ASP A 209 -2.52 33.23 8.28
N ALA A 210 -1.55 32.80 9.10
CA ALA A 210 -1.40 31.40 9.42
C ALA A 210 -2.67 30.86 10.12
N PRO A 211 -3.14 29.67 9.76
CA PRO A 211 -4.31 29.09 10.37
C PRO A 211 -4.09 28.83 11.87
N ALA A 212 -5.10 29.06 12.70
CA ALA A 212 -5.04 28.81 14.14
C ALA A 212 -4.88 27.31 14.46
N THR A 213 -5.42 26.47 13.59
CA THR A 213 -5.36 25.00 13.68
C THR A 213 -4.74 24.45 12.39
N ARG A 214 -4.43 23.16 12.39
CA ARG A 214 -3.97 22.45 11.21
C ARG A 214 -4.93 22.66 10.03
N ALA A 215 -4.39 22.95 8.86
CA ALA A 215 -5.16 23.18 7.63
C ALA A 215 -4.46 22.55 6.42
N VAL A 216 -5.22 22.10 5.44
CA VAL A 216 -4.73 21.60 4.16
C VAL A 216 -5.04 22.63 3.09
N TYR A 217 -4.03 22.99 2.30
CA TYR A 217 -4.17 23.86 1.15
C TYR A 217 -3.89 23.09 -0.13
N ALA A 218 -4.61 23.41 -1.20
CA ALA A 218 -4.38 22.86 -2.53
C ALA A 218 -4.00 23.94 -3.52
N LEU A 219 -2.99 23.65 -4.33
CA LEU A 219 -2.66 24.36 -5.56
C LEU A 219 -3.27 23.61 -6.74
N ARG A 220 -4.16 24.26 -7.50
CA ARG A 220 -4.58 23.81 -8.83
C ARG A 220 -3.85 24.62 -9.88
N LEU A 221 -3.14 23.91 -10.74
CA LEU A 221 -2.31 24.47 -11.78
C LEU A 221 -2.92 24.19 -13.16
N ARG A 222 -2.85 25.18 -14.07
CA ARG A 222 -3.24 24.99 -15.46
C ARG A 222 -2.20 25.60 -16.38
N ASP A 223 -1.90 24.90 -17.49
CA ASP A 223 -1.02 25.39 -18.55
C ASP A 223 -1.80 26.06 -19.70
N GLN A 224 -1.09 26.71 -20.62
CA GLN A 224 -1.67 27.38 -21.79
C GLN A 224 -2.44 26.46 -22.74
N ARG A 225 -2.25 25.13 -22.65
CA ARG A 225 -3.03 24.15 -23.41
C ARG A 225 -4.27 23.65 -22.66
N GLY A 226 -4.54 24.21 -21.48
CA GLY A 226 -5.69 23.85 -20.68
C GLY A 226 -5.54 22.57 -19.86
N ARG A 227 -4.35 21.93 -19.87
CA ARG A 227 -4.06 20.75 -19.04
C ARG A 227 -3.82 21.18 -17.61
N SER A 228 -4.22 20.37 -16.66
CA SER A 228 -4.18 20.73 -15.25
C SER A 228 -3.58 19.62 -14.39
N ASP A 229 -3.02 20.02 -13.26
CA ASP A 229 -2.62 19.16 -12.15
C ASP A 229 -2.91 19.84 -10.82
N ALA A 230 -2.88 19.08 -9.73
CA ALA A 230 -3.08 19.59 -8.39
C ALA A 230 -2.06 19.00 -7.41
N SER A 231 -1.70 19.80 -6.44
CA SER A 231 -0.82 19.42 -5.33
C SER A 231 -1.37 20.00 -4.04
N ARG A 232 -1.21 19.27 -2.94
CA ARG A 232 -1.66 19.71 -1.63
C ARG A 232 -0.50 19.88 -0.67
N VAL A 233 -0.68 20.70 0.34
CA VAL A 233 0.27 20.91 1.44
C VAL A 233 -0.46 21.09 2.76
N VAL A 234 0.08 20.51 3.81
CA VAL A 234 -0.42 20.66 5.19
C VAL A 234 0.33 21.79 5.87
N VAL A 235 -0.42 22.69 6.49
CA VAL A 235 0.10 23.75 7.34
C VAL A 235 -0.32 23.48 8.78
N ALA A 236 0.66 23.31 9.67
CA ALA A 236 0.46 23.17 11.11
C ALA A 236 1.39 24.13 11.84
N ARG A 237 0.97 24.70 12.97
CA ARG A 237 1.89 25.47 13.82
C ARG A 237 2.95 24.54 14.41
N ALA A 238 4.15 25.06 14.67
CA ALA A 238 5.28 24.32 15.19
C ALA A 238 4.97 23.56 16.51
N GLU A 239 4.07 24.07 17.32
CA GLU A 239 3.59 23.44 18.56
C GLU A 239 2.81 22.12 18.32
N THR A 240 2.31 21.92 17.10
CA THR A 240 1.61 20.70 16.67
C THR A 240 2.46 19.80 15.78
N ALA A 241 3.76 20.05 15.66
CA ALA A 241 4.69 19.28 14.83
C ALA A 241 4.79 17.78 15.24
N HIS A 242 4.31 17.43 16.43
CA HIS A 242 4.17 16.06 16.92
C HIS A 242 2.70 15.61 17.03
N ALA A 243 1.78 16.31 16.35
CA ALA A 243 0.38 15.88 16.32
C ALA A 243 0.29 14.48 15.70
N GLU A 244 -0.42 13.62 16.39
CA GLU A 244 -0.73 12.24 15.97
C GLU A 244 -1.36 12.25 14.57
N THR A 245 -0.80 11.48 13.63
CA THR A 245 -1.41 11.32 12.31
C THR A 245 -2.74 10.58 12.40
N TRP A 246 -3.56 10.66 11.35
CA TRP A 246 -4.81 9.91 11.33
C TRP A 246 -4.55 8.39 11.43
N LEU A 247 -3.47 7.89 10.84
CA LEU A 247 -3.11 6.48 10.89
C LEU A 247 -2.69 6.03 12.30
N GLU A 248 -1.88 6.82 13.02
CA GLU A 248 -1.44 6.50 14.39
C GLU A 248 -2.60 6.41 15.38
N ARG A 249 -3.67 7.18 15.18
CA ARG A 249 -4.87 7.11 16.04
C ARG A 249 -5.89 6.05 15.63
N SER A 250 -5.74 5.46 14.44
CA SER A 250 -6.72 4.54 13.85
C SER A 250 -6.68 3.14 14.46
N VAL A 251 -7.84 2.51 14.42
CA VAL A 251 -8.01 1.05 14.44
C VAL A 251 -8.31 0.61 13.02
N LEU A 252 -7.40 -0.15 12.42
CA LEU A 252 -7.56 -0.66 11.06
C LEU A 252 -8.40 -1.95 11.05
N TYR A 253 -9.02 -2.22 9.91
CA TYR A 253 -9.75 -3.45 9.66
C TYR A 253 -9.39 -4.03 8.29
N GLY A 254 -8.71 -5.18 8.27
CA GLY A 254 -8.39 -5.91 7.05
C GLY A 254 -9.62 -6.57 6.45
N VAL A 255 -9.85 -6.37 5.16
CA VAL A 255 -11.05 -6.81 4.43
C VAL A 255 -10.69 -7.81 3.36
N LEU A 256 -11.25 -9.02 3.46
CA LEU A 256 -11.30 -10.04 2.41
C LEU A 256 -12.70 -10.03 1.79
N PRO A 257 -12.91 -9.40 0.62
CA PRO A 257 -14.25 -9.20 0.06
C PRO A 257 -15.11 -10.47 -0.07
N PRO A 258 -14.57 -11.65 -0.45
CA PRO A 258 -15.39 -12.86 -0.58
C PRO A 258 -16.05 -13.33 0.72
N LEU A 259 -15.53 -12.94 1.89
CA LEU A 259 -16.12 -13.29 3.18
C LEU A 259 -17.43 -12.54 3.49
N TYR A 260 -17.69 -11.43 2.79
CA TYR A 260 -18.91 -10.61 2.99
C TYR A 260 -20.07 -11.12 2.17
N GLY A 261 -19.82 -11.63 0.96
CA GLY A 261 -20.85 -12.13 0.05
C GLY A 261 -20.31 -12.36 -1.35
N THR A 262 -21.22 -12.53 -2.29
CA THR A 262 -20.91 -12.87 -3.69
C THR A 262 -20.82 -11.65 -4.62
N ARG A 263 -21.15 -10.44 -4.12
CA ARG A 263 -21.12 -9.19 -4.89
C ARG A 263 -19.83 -8.38 -4.65
N GLY A 264 -18.82 -8.99 -4.00
CA GLY A 264 -17.51 -8.39 -3.76
C GLY A 264 -17.57 -7.11 -2.94
N LEU A 265 -17.09 -5.99 -3.50
CA LEU A 265 -17.03 -4.70 -2.79
C LEU A 265 -18.41 -4.10 -2.49
N HIS A 266 -19.46 -4.49 -3.19
CA HIS A 266 -20.82 -4.05 -2.85
C HIS A 266 -21.29 -4.66 -1.51
N ASP A 267 -20.94 -5.92 -1.21
CA ASP A 267 -21.27 -6.53 0.07
C ASP A 267 -20.45 -5.92 1.21
N VAL A 268 -19.21 -5.50 0.94
CA VAL A 268 -18.39 -4.74 1.88
C VAL A 268 -19.02 -3.36 2.15
N ALA A 269 -19.52 -2.68 1.11
CA ALA A 269 -20.21 -1.40 1.25
C ALA A 269 -21.46 -1.49 2.13
N ASP A 270 -22.22 -2.57 2.03
CA ASP A 270 -23.39 -2.84 2.88
C ASP A 270 -23.00 -3.06 4.36
N ALA A 271 -21.78 -3.48 4.64
CA ALA A 271 -21.28 -3.69 5.99
C ALA A 271 -20.68 -2.42 6.66
N LEU A 272 -20.52 -1.32 5.94
CA LEU A 272 -19.83 -0.11 6.42
C LEU A 272 -20.46 0.47 7.70
N ASP A 273 -21.78 0.49 7.82
CA ASP A 273 -22.46 0.98 9.03
C ASP A 273 -22.11 0.13 10.25
N SER A 274 -22.03 -1.18 10.07
CA SER A 274 -21.65 -2.13 11.11
C SER A 274 -20.18 -1.94 11.53
N LEU A 275 -19.27 -1.71 10.59
CA LEU A 275 -17.85 -1.48 10.86
C LEU A 275 -17.61 -0.12 11.53
N ALA A 276 -18.31 0.92 11.08
CA ALA A 276 -18.28 2.22 11.74
C ALA A 276 -18.81 2.15 13.18
N ALA A 277 -19.91 1.42 13.40
CA ALA A 277 -20.48 1.19 14.74
C ALA A 277 -19.55 0.35 15.65
N LEU A 278 -18.68 -0.47 15.09
CA LEU A 278 -17.65 -1.18 15.84
C LEU A 278 -16.54 -0.24 16.33
N GLY A 279 -16.40 0.95 15.72
CA GLY A 279 -15.37 1.94 16.04
C GLY A 279 -14.13 1.82 15.15
N ILE A 280 -14.22 1.18 13.99
CA ILE A 280 -13.16 1.13 13.00
C ILE A 280 -12.97 2.50 12.36
N ASP A 281 -11.73 2.88 12.09
CA ASP A 281 -11.36 4.15 11.47
C ASP A 281 -10.96 4.02 10.01
N ALA A 282 -10.39 2.87 9.61
CA ALA A 282 -9.96 2.64 8.23
C ALA A 282 -10.04 1.17 7.81
N LEU A 283 -10.36 0.95 6.54
CA LEU A 283 -10.39 -0.36 5.90
C LEU A 283 -9.10 -0.60 5.13
N TRP A 284 -8.48 -1.73 5.31
CA TRP A 284 -7.41 -2.24 4.45
C TRP A 284 -7.99 -3.33 3.55
N ILE A 285 -8.24 -2.97 2.29
CA ILE A 285 -8.81 -3.89 1.29
C ILE A 285 -7.69 -4.79 0.75
N ALA A 286 -7.86 -6.11 0.83
CA ALA A 286 -6.99 -7.09 0.19
C ALA A 286 -6.84 -6.80 -1.31
N PRO A 287 -5.78 -7.28 -2.01
CA PRO A 287 -5.49 -6.89 -3.37
C PRO A 287 -6.71 -7.03 -4.28
N ALA A 288 -7.19 -5.90 -4.81
CA ALA A 288 -8.42 -5.82 -5.59
C ALA A 288 -8.18 -5.65 -7.09
N PHE A 289 -6.92 -5.53 -7.52
CA PHE A 289 -6.57 -5.36 -8.94
C PHE A 289 -6.85 -6.62 -9.75
N VAL A 290 -6.98 -6.47 -11.07
CA VAL A 290 -7.11 -7.61 -11.97
C VAL A 290 -5.89 -8.52 -11.81
N ALA A 291 -6.12 -9.77 -11.41
CA ALA A 291 -5.09 -10.75 -11.12
C ALA A 291 -5.27 -12.03 -11.95
N ALA A 292 -4.34 -12.96 -11.84
CA ALA A 292 -4.47 -14.28 -12.45
C ALA A 292 -5.67 -15.04 -11.89
N GLU A 293 -6.29 -15.88 -12.69
CA GLU A 293 -7.45 -16.69 -12.26
C GLU A 293 -7.07 -17.61 -11.10
N GLY A 294 -7.88 -17.62 -10.07
CA GLY A 294 -7.66 -18.42 -8.86
C GLY A 294 -6.59 -17.88 -7.92
N ASP A 295 -5.96 -16.73 -8.24
CA ASP A 295 -5.05 -16.03 -7.36
C ASP A 295 -5.80 -15.11 -6.38
N TYR A 296 -5.24 -14.94 -5.19
CA TYR A 296 -5.82 -14.11 -4.13
C TYR A 296 -5.62 -12.59 -4.35
N GLY A 297 -5.11 -12.19 -5.53
CA GLY A 297 -4.93 -10.81 -5.94
C GLY A 297 -3.47 -10.34 -5.99
N TYR A 298 -2.52 -11.17 -5.61
CA TYR A 298 -1.10 -10.81 -5.62
C TYR A 298 -0.43 -11.02 -6.98
N ALA A 299 -0.92 -11.94 -7.82
CA ALA A 299 -0.46 -12.13 -9.20
C ALA A 299 -1.15 -11.10 -10.13
N VAL A 300 -0.79 -9.83 -10.03
CA VAL A 300 -1.46 -8.73 -10.74
C VAL A 300 -1.20 -8.77 -12.24
N ARG A 301 -2.26 -8.69 -13.03
CA ARG A 301 -2.27 -8.59 -14.49
C ARG A 301 -2.53 -7.17 -15.00
N ASP A 302 -3.28 -6.37 -14.24
CA ASP A 302 -3.53 -4.96 -14.54
C ASP A 302 -3.68 -4.15 -13.24
N TYR A 303 -2.82 -3.14 -13.05
CA TYR A 303 -2.81 -2.26 -11.88
C TYR A 303 -3.80 -1.09 -11.97
N PHE A 304 -4.46 -0.89 -13.11
CA PHE A 304 -5.37 0.23 -13.35
C PHE A 304 -6.84 -0.17 -13.41
N GLN A 305 -7.12 -1.45 -13.18
CA GLN A 305 -8.47 -2.00 -13.13
C GLN A 305 -8.68 -2.86 -11.90
N VAL A 306 -9.88 -2.79 -11.36
CA VAL A 306 -10.35 -3.69 -10.29
C VAL A 306 -10.97 -4.92 -10.92
N ARG A 307 -10.72 -6.08 -10.33
CA ARG A 307 -11.25 -7.36 -10.79
C ARG A 307 -12.78 -7.39 -10.78
N GLU A 308 -13.36 -7.98 -11.83
CA GLU A 308 -14.81 -8.00 -12.04
C GLU A 308 -15.56 -8.77 -10.95
N GLU A 309 -14.95 -9.79 -10.36
CA GLU A 309 -15.52 -10.56 -9.24
C GLU A 309 -15.75 -9.70 -8.00
N TYR A 310 -15.05 -8.55 -7.91
CA TYR A 310 -15.25 -7.56 -6.84
C TYR A 310 -16.17 -6.42 -7.26
N GLY A 311 -16.75 -6.46 -8.47
CA GLY A 311 -17.65 -5.43 -9.02
C GLY A 311 -16.92 -4.33 -9.79
N GLY A 312 -15.64 -4.53 -10.14
CA GLY A 312 -14.87 -3.61 -10.96
C GLY A 312 -14.56 -2.26 -10.29
N SER A 313 -13.96 -1.35 -11.03
CA SER A 313 -13.54 -0.04 -10.53
C SER A 313 -14.71 0.86 -10.09
N ALA A 314 -15.91 0.62 -10.62
CA ALA A 314 -17.11 1.36 -10.20
C ALA A 314 -17.54 1.00 -8.77
N ALA A 315 -17.47 -0.30 -8.41
CA ALA A 315 -17.77 -0.75 -7.05
C ALA A 315 -16.74 -0.23 -6.03
N LEU A 316 -15.45 -0.17 -6.40
CA LEU A 316 -14.41 0.41 -5.55
C LEU A 316 -14.66 1.92 -5.33
N ARG A 317 -15.01 2.67 -6.38
CA ARG A 317 -15.37 4.09 -6.26
C ARG A 317 -16.54 4.27 -5.28
N GLN A 318 -17.60 3.51 -5.46
CA GLN A 318 -18.78 3.55 -4.59
C GLN A 318 -18.41 3.22 -3.13
N LEU A 319 -17.59 2.19 -2.90
CA LEU A 319 -17.13 1.81 -1.56
C LEU A 319 -16.37 2.96 -0.89
N ILE A 320 -15.42 3.58 -1.60
CA ILE A 320 -14.64 4.70 -1.07
C ILE A 320 -15.55 5.89 -0.71
N GLU A 321 -16.44 6.29 -1.62
CA GLU A 321 -17.40 7.38 -1.38
C GLU A 321 -18.28 7.09 -0.15
N GLN A 322 -18.81 5.88 -0.03
CA GLN A 322 -19.66 5.47 1.09
C GLN A 322 -18.87 5.35 2.40
N ALA A 323 -17.62 4.90 2.35
CA ALA A 323 -16.73 4.86 3.51
C ALA A 323 -16.42 6.29 4.02
N HIS A 324 -16.05 7.21 3.12
CA HIS A 324 -15.77 8.60 3.46
C HIS A 324 -17.00 9.33 4.06
N LEU A 325 -18.20 9.05 3.57
CA LEU A 325 -19.44 9.59 4.15
C LEU A 325 -19.65 9.14 5.61
N ARG A 326 -19.02 8.06 6.05
CA ARG A 326 -19.07 7.51 7.40
C ARG A 326 -17.84 7.85 8.24
N GLY A 327 -16.93 8.65 7.70
CA GLY A 327 -15.66 8.98 8.33
C GLY A 327 -14.63 7.84 8.33
N LEU A 328 -14.88 6.79 7.54
CA LEU A 328 -13.94 5.68 7.35
C LEU A 328 -12.97 6.01 6.21
N ARG A 329 -11.70 5.67 6.37
CA ARG A 329 -10.69 5.76 5.33
C ARG A 329 -10.50 4.41 4.62
N VAL A 330 -9.97 4.43 3.40
CA VAL A 330 -9.75 3.23 2.60
C VAL A 330 -8.29 3.14 2.15
N ILE A 331 -7.63 2.06 2.57
CA ILE A 331 -6.26 1.69 2.20
C ILE A 331 -6.36 0.50 1.23
N LEU A 332 -5.66 0.55 0.11
CA LEU A 332 -5.53 -0.59 -0.81
C LEU A 332 -4.25 -1.37 -0.53
N ASP A 333 -4.27 -2.66 -0.83
CA ASP A 333 -3.06 -3.48 -0.91
C ASP A 333 -2.40 -3.27 -2.28
N LEU A 334 -1.10 -2.93 -2.30
CA LEU A 334 -0.34 -2.67 -3.53
C LEU A 334 0.80 -3.68 -3.68
N PRO A 335 0.63 -4.74 -4.48
CA PRO A 335 1.70 -5.67 -4.83
C PRO A 335 2.71 -5.02 -5.80
N ALA A 336 3.66 -4.24 -5.26
CA ALA A 336 4.59 -3.46 -6.07
C ALA A 336 5.85 -4.24 -6.52
N ASN A 337 6.16 -5.36 -5.85
CA ASN A 337 7.41 -6.08 -6.02
C ASN A 337 7.51 -6.88 -7.33
N HIS A 338 6.39 -7.38 -7.82
CA HIS A 338 6.30 -8.37 -8.91
C HIS A 338 4.98 -8.16 -9.68
N THR A 339 4.86 -8.82 -10.83
CA THR A 339 3.58 -8.97 -11.54
C THR A 339 3.18 -10.45 -11.58
N SER A 340 2.02 -10.75 -12.16
CA SER A 340 1.71 -12.09 -12.63
C SER A 340 2.63 -12.49 -13.78
N SER A 341 2.97 -13.77 -13.90
CA SER A 341 3.54 -14.33 -15.14
C SER A 341 2.59 -14.22 -16.34
N GLU A 342 1.30 -13.96 -16.11
CA GLU A 342 0.30 -13.67 -17.14
C GLU A 342 0.19 -12.18 -17.49
N HIS A 343 0.94 -11.30 -16.80
CA HIS A 343 0.99 -9.88 -17.14
C HIS A 343 1.52 -9.70 -18.56
N ARG A 344 0.84 -8.89 -19.39
CA ARG A 344 1.15 -8.73 -20.81
C ARG A 344 2.62 -8.39 -21.09
N TYR A 345 3.28 -7.64 -20.20
CA TYR A 345 4.71 -7.31 -20.34
C TYR A 345 5.60 -8.54 -20.11
N PHE A 346 5.27 -9.39 -19.12
CA PHE A 346 6.04 -10.60 -18.89
C PHE A 346 5.84 -11.64 -19.99
N VAL A 347 4.60 -11.80 -20.46
CA VAL A 347 4.27 -12.70 -21.58
C VAL A 347 5.09 -12.33 -22.82
N GLN A 348 5.09 -11.05 -23.20
CA GLN A 348 5.88 -10.58 -24.34
C GLN A 348 7.40 -10.75 -24.09
N ALA A 349 7.89 -10.37 -22.89
CA ALA A 349 9.30 -10.53 -22.53
C ALA A 349 9.75 -11.99 -22.57
N SER A 350 8.88 -12.93 -22.21
CA SER A 350 9.17 -14.37 -22.23
C SER A 350 9.18 -14.94 -23.65
N GLN A 351 8.25 -14.49 -24.50
CA GLN A 351 8.14 -14.96 -25.90
C GLN A 351 9.24 -14.39 -26.81
N LEU A 352 9.52 -13.09 -26.70
CA LEU A 352 10.43 -12.38 -27.59
C LEU A 352 11.84 -12.22 -27.01
N ARG A 353 12.03 -12.48 -25.72
CA ARG A 353 13.31 -12.37 -25.02
C ARG A 353 13.93 -10.97 -25.23
N GLU A 354 15.22 -10.88 -25.54
CA GLU A 354 15.95 -9.63 -25.77
C GLU A 354 15.36 -8.74 -26.89
N ARG A 355 14.48 -9.30 -27.73
CA ARG A 355 13.75 -8.54 -28.75
C ARG A 355 12.57 -7.76 -28.17
N SER A 356 12.07 -8.15 -26.98
CA SER A 356 10.98 -7.45 -26.31
C SER A 356 11.46 -6.16 -25.67
N HIS A 357 10.69 -5.08 -25.83
CA HIS A 357 10.88 -3.85 -25.06
C HIS A 357 10.83 -4.10 -23.55
N TYR A 358 9.98 -5.04 -23.10
CA TYR A 358 9.79 -5.36 -21.69
C TYR A 358 10.81 -6.37 -21.14
N PHE A 359 11.80 -6.82 -21.91
CA PHE A 359 12.78 -7.78 -21.41
C PHE A 359 13.51 -7.26 -20.18
N GLY A 360 13.88 -5.97 -20.18
CA GLY A 360 14.52 -5.28 -19.06
C GLY A 360 13.56 -4.81 -17.97
N PHE A 361 12.26 -5.12 -18.06
CA PHE A 361 11.30 -4.80 -16.99
C PHE A 361 11.38 -5.77 -15.82
N TYR A 362 11.97 -6.92 -16.05
CA TYR A 362 12.04 -8.00 -15.06
C TYR A 362 13.47 -8.27 -14.62
N GLU A 363 13.65 -8.46 -13.33
CA GLU A 363 14.94 -8.88 -12.76
C GLU A 363 15.37 -10.23 -13.33
N ARG A 364 16.65 -10.34 -13.65
CA ARG A 364 17.23 -11.56 -14.20
C ARG A 364 18.47 -11.97 -13.45
N ASP A 365 18.68 -13.27 -13.38
CA ASP A 365 19.91 -13.87 -12.87
C ASP A 365 21.07 -13.76 -13.90
N SER A 366 22.24 -14.26 -13.53
CA SER A 366 23.42 -14.27 -14.39
C SER A 366 23.27 -15.14 -15.65
N ALA A 367 22.28 -16.04 -15.68
CA ALA A 367 21.94 -16.87 -16.85
C ALA A 367 20.84 -16.22 -17.73
N GLY A 368 20.41 -14.99 -17.40
CA GLY A 368 19.36 -14.27 -18.12
C GLY A 368 17.95 -14.79 -17.84
N GLN A 369 17.75 -15.66 -16.83
CA GLN A 369 16.43 -16.13 -16.45
C GLN A 369 15.76 -15.13 -15.50
N PRO A 370 14.41 -14.94 -15.57
CA PRO A 370 13.73 -14.06 -14.64
C PRO A 370 13.86 -14.60 -13.21
N THR A 371 14.08 -13.69 -12.27
CA THR A 371 13.96 -13.99 -10.84
C THR A 371 12.51 -13.84 -10.39
N HIS A 372 12.15 -14.47 -9.29
CA HIS A 372 10.77 -14.51 -8.81
C HIS A 372 10.70 -14.13 -7.32
N TYR A 373 9.51 -13.80 -6.86
CA TYR A 373 9.23 -13.60 -5.45
C TYR A 373 9.37 -14.96 -4.73
N PHE A 374 10.40 -15.07 -3.89
CA PHE A 374 10.88 -16.37 -3.39
C PHE A 374 11.17 -17.34 -4.57
N ASP A 375 10.56 -18.53 -4.57
CA ASP A 375 10.62 -19.55 -5.63
C ASP A 375 9.28 -19.67 -6.41
N TRP A 376 8.40 -18.68 -6.32
CA TRP A 376 7.07 -18.68 -6.94
C TRP A 376 7.14 -18.18 -8.37
N VAL A 377 7.31 -19.11 -9.31
CA VAL A 377 7.54 -18.83 -10.73
C VAL A 377 6.44 -18.01 -11.41
N HIS A 378 5.24 -17.98 -10.84
CA HIS A 378 4.12 -17.16 -11.33
C HIS A 378 4.20 -15.69 -10.90
N LEU A 379 5.19 -15.30 -10.06
CA LEU A 379 5.40 -13.94 -9.56
C LEU A 379 6.79 -13.40 -9.94
N PRO A 380 7.04 -13.07 -11.24
CA PRO A 380 8.32 -12.53 -11.69
C PRO A 380 8.58 -11.15 -11.09
N ASN A 381 9.79 -10.95 -10.56
CA ASN A 381 10.23 -9.71 -9.93
C ASN A 381 10.41 -8.58 -10.96
N LEU A 382 9.86 -7.41 -10.67
CA LEU A 382 10.10 -6.20 -11.44
C LEU A 382 11.50 -5.63 -11.20
N SER A 383 12.13 -5.08 -12.25
CA SER A 383 13.45 -4.44 -12.19
C SER A 383 13.33 -2.93 -11.99
N PHE A 384 13.44 -2.48 -10.76
CA PHE A 384 13.37 -1.05 -10.40
C PHE A 384 14.63 -0.26 -10.78
N ALA A 385 15.66 -0.90 -11.34
CA ALA A 385 16.76 -0.23 -12.03
C ALA A 385 16.31 0.35 -13.38
N ASN A 386 15.23 -0.19 -13.97
CA ASN A 386 14.62 0.33 -15.18
C ASN A 386 13.70 1.52 -14.83
N ALA A 387 13.99 2.68 -15.43
CA ALA A 387 13.24 3.92 -15.16
C ALA A 387 11.76 3.83 -15.59
N GLU A 388 11.45 3.07 -16.64
CA GLU A 388 10.07 2.87 -17.08
C GLU A 388 9.27 2.01 -16.08
N VAL A 389 9.89 1.00 -15.45
CA VAL A 389 9.28 0.20 -14.38
C VAL A 389 9.00 1.06 -13.16
N ALA A 390 9.98 1.87 -12.75
CA ALA A 390 9.80 2.79 -11.63
C ALA A 390 8.64 3.76 -11.89
N ARG A 391 8.55 4.29 -13.10
CA ARG A 391 7.47 5.21 -13.51
C ARG A 391 6.11 4.52 -13.64
N PHE A 392 6.08 3.33 -14.22
CA PHE A 392 4.88 2.49 -14.30
C PHE A 392 4.25 2.27 -12.91
N MET A 393 5.03 1.81 -11.95
CA MET A 393 4.54 1.53 -10.61
C MET A 393 4.20 2.82 -9.84
N GLN A 394 4.93 3.92 -10.09
CA GLN A 394 4.60 5.23 -9.53
C GLN A 394 3.23 5.73 -10.03
N GLU A 395 2.94 5.61 -11.33
CA GLU A 395 1.65 5.97 -11.90
C GLU A 395 0.53 5.04 -11.41
N ALA A 396 0.81 3.74 -11.25
CA ALA A 396 -0.15 2.80 -10.67
C ALA A 396 -0.60 3.23 -9.26
N GLY A 397 0.36 3.62 -8.40
CA GLY A 397 0.02 4.16 -7.06
C GLY A 397 -0.67 5.52 -7.14
N ALA A 398 -0.18 6.44 -7.96
CA ALA A 398 -0.74 7.79 -8.09
C ALA A 398 -2.16 7.79 -8.67
N TYR A 399 -2.49 6.85 -9.55
CA TYR A 399 -3.79 6.74 -10.21
C TYR A 399 -4.94 6.65 -9.20
N TRP A 400 -4.90 5.72 -8.28
CA TRP A 400 -6.00 5.47 -7.33
C TRP A 400 -6.17 6.59 -6.31
N VAL A 401 -5.06 7.20 -5.86
CA VAL A 401 -5.09 8.36 -4.98
C VAL A 401 -5.72 9.57 -5.70
N ARG A 402 -5.33 9.80 -6.94
CA ARG A 402 -5.78 10.96 -7.73
C ARG A 402 -7.22 10.82 -8.23
N GLU A 403 -7.58 9.64 -8.76
CA GLU A 403 -8.85 9.42 -9.45
C GLU A 403 -9.99 8.97 -8.52
N LEU A 404 -9.67 8.24 -7.45
CA LEU A 404 -10.65 7.69 -6.53
C LEU A 404 -10.56 8.24 -5.11
N GLY A 405 -9.50 8.96 -4.76
CA GLY A 405 -9.30 9.46 -3.41
C GLY A 405 -8.97 8.35 -2.39
N VAL A 406 -8.22 7.34 -2.82
CA VAL A 406 -7.69 6.30 -1.91
C VAL A 406 -6.83 6.97 -0.84
N ASP A 407 -7.05 6.63 0.43
CA ASP A 407 -6.38 7.27 1.58
C ASP A 407 -4.99 6.69 1.88
N GLY A 408 -4.62 5.58 1.26
CA GLY A 408 -3.30 5.00 1.49
C GLY A 408 -3.08 3.63 0.87
N TYR A 409 -1.90 3.10 1.14
CA TYR A 409 -1.49 1.76 0.70
C TYR A 409 -0.85 0.96 1.82
N ARG A 410 -1.19 -0.30 1.91
CA ARG A 410 -0.30 -1.32 2.43
C ARG A 410 0.50 -1.85 1.24
N VAL A 411 1.82 -1.60 1.26
CA VAL A 411 2.71 -1.96 0.16
C VAL A 411 3.26 -3.35 0.39
N ASP A 412 2.81 -4.28 -0.43
CA ASP A 412 3.22 -5.68 -0.41
C ASP A 412 4.71 -5.82 -0.75
N ALA A 413 5.41 -6.71 -0.04
CA ALA A 413 6.81 -7.02 -0.26
C ALA A 413 7.73 -5.80 -0.44
N ALA A 414 7.48 -4.71 0.31
CA ALA A 414 8.24 -3.46 0.21
C ALA A 414 9.75 -3.67 0.38
N TRP A 415 10.16 -4.70 1.15
CA TRP A 415 11.54 -5.12 1.36
C TRP A 415 12.22 -5.60 0.06
N GLY A 416 11.48 -6.25 -0.83
CA GLY A 416 12.03 -6.77 -2.08
C GLY A 416 12.41 -5.65 -3.04
N VAL A 417 11.58 -4.61 -3.17
CA VAL A 417 11.89 -3.41 -3.97
C VAL A 417 13.10 -2.67 -3.39
N ARG A 418 13.11 -2.42 -2.07
CA ARG A 418 14.26 -1.80 -1.39
C ARG A 418 15.57 -2.52 -1.67
N LYS A 419 15.57 -3.85 -1.60
CA LYS A 419 16.76 -4.67 -1.86
C LYS A 419 17.35 -4.42 -3.25
N ARG A 420 16.51 -4.15 -4.25
CA ARG A 420 16.90 -3.94 -5.66
C ARG A 420 17.17 -2.46 -5.96
N ASN A 421 16.39 -1.55 -5.38
CA ASN A 421 16.58 -0.11 -5.56
C ASN A 421 16.15 0.65 -4.27
N PRO A 422 17.09 0.94 -3.35
CA PRO A 422 16.77 1.64 -2.11
C PRO A 422 16.30 3.08 -2.31
N GLU A 423 16.60 3.70 -3.48
CA GLU A 423 16.21 5.08 -3.79
C GLU A 423 14.80 5.19 -4.39
N TYR A 424 14.13 4.07 -4.62
CA TYR A 424 12.80 4.08 -5.23
C TYR A 424 11.72 4.59 -4.25
N TRP A 425 11.66 4.04 -3.04
CA TRP A 425 10.60 4.38 -2.08
C TRP A 425 10.56 5.87 -1.68
N PRO A 426 11.70 6.56 -1.42
CA PRO A 426 11.65 8.00 -1.16
C PRO A 426 10.95 8.80 -2.26
N ARG A 427 11.19 8.45 -3.53
CA ARG A 427 10.59 9.13 -4.69
C ARG A 427 9.12 8.80 -4.85
N PHE A 428 8.76 7.52 -4.72
CA PHE A 428 7.37 7.06 -4.76
C PHE A 428 6.54 7.73 -3.67
N ASN A 429 7.01 7.69 -2.43
CA ASN A 429 6.31 8.27 -1.28
C ASN A 429 6.17 9.79 -1.41
N ALA A 430 7.22 10.49 -1.87
CA ALA A 430 7.17 11.92 -2.10
C ALA A 430 6.15 12.32 -3.18
N GLU A 431 6.02 11.52 -4.25
CA GLU A 431 5.04 11.79 -5.30
C GLU A 431 3.61 11.59 -4.83
N LEU A 432 3.33 10.52 -4.08
CA LEU A 432 1.99 10.31 -3.51
C LEU A 432 1.61 11.45 -2.56
N ARG A 433 2.54 11.89 -1.69
CA ARG A 433 2.32 13.01 -0.77
C ARG A 433 2.19 14.37 -1.47
N ARG A 434 2.75 14.51 -2.65
CA ARG A 434 2.50 15.69 -3.49
C ARG A 434 1.03 15.79 -3.89
N ILE A 435 0.40 14.63 -4.19
CA ILE A 435 -1.03 14.54 -4.57
C ILE A 435 -1.90 14.64 -3.32
N GLU A 436 -1.60 13.81 -2.31
CA GLU A 436 -2.32 13.74 -1.05
C GLU A 436 -1.34 13.69 0.13
N PRO A 437 -1.10 14.81 0.83
CA PRO A 437 -0.12 14.88 1.92
C PRO A 437 -0.39 13.93 3.08
N GLU A 438 -1.66 13.56 3.27
CA GLU A 438 -2.10 12.65 4.33
C GLU A 438 -2.24 11.21 3.89
N VAL A 439 -1.75 10.87 2.68
CA VAL A 439 -1.74 9.48 2.22
C VAL A 439 -0.96 8.61 3.20
N ALA A 440 -1.60 7.54 3.69
CA ALA A 440 -0.94 6.60 4.60
C ALA A 440 -0.18 5.53 3.81
N LEU A 441 1.05 5.27 4.23
CA LEU A 441 1.91 4.29 3.57
C LEU A 441 2.44 3.30 4.61
N ILE A 442 1.98 2.05 4.51
CA ILE A 442 2.34 0.96 5.42
C ILE A 442 3.23 -0.02 4.65
N ALA A 443 4.46 -0.22 5.13
CA ALA A 443 5.37 -1.19 4.51
C ALA A 443 5.12 -2.59 5.05
N GLU A 444 4.92 -3.56 4.16
CA GLU A 444 5.14 -4.95 4.55
C GLU A 444 6.63 -5.20 4.62
N ALA A 445 7.18 -4.88 5.77
CA ALA A 445 8.59 -5.02 6.13
C ALA A 445 8.73 -4.90 7.65
N SER A 446 9.89 -5.26 8.21
CA SER A 446 10.09 -5.18 9.65
C SER A 446 10.13 -3.74 10.16
N ALA A 447 9.29 -3.42 11.15
CA ALA A 447 9.34 -2.16 11.89
C ALA A 447 10.64 -1.99 12.70
N ARG A 448 11.43 -3.04 12.87
CA ARG A 448 12.78 -3.01 13.47
C ARG A 448 13.82 -2.40 12.53
N ASP A 449 13.49 -2.23 11.25
CA ASP A 449 14.35 -1.60 10.26
C ASP A 449 13.96 -0.12 10.10
N PRO A 450 14.79 0.83 10.56
CA PRO A 450 14.46 2.25 10.53
C PRO A 450 14.38 2.83 9.12
N TYR A 451 14.86 2.11 8.10
CA TYR A 451 14.84 2.58 6.72
C TYR A 451 13.44 3.06 6.30
N TYR A 452 12.39 2.25 6.54
CA TYR A 452 11.05 2.54 6.01
C TYR A 452 10.49 3.85 6.55
N LEU A 453 10.57 4.04 7.87
CA LEU A 453 10.10 5.28 8.50
C LEU A 453 10.94 6.50 8.08
N ALA A 454 12.26 6.33 7.92
CA ALA A 454 13.15 7.40 7.46
C ALA A 454 12.92 7.79 5.99
N HIS A 455 12.30 6.92 5.20
CA HIS A 455 12.09 7.12 3.76
C HIS A 455 10.60 7.28 3.38
N GLY A 456 9.79 7.73 4.34
CA GLY A 456 8.46 8.24 4.08
C GLY A 456 7.32 7.22 4.22
N PHE A 457 7.56 6.04 4.75
CA PHE A 457 6.47 5.19 5.22
C PHE A 457 5.99 5.66 6.59
N ASP A 458 4.70 5.53 6.86
CA ASP A 458 4.09 5.91 8.14
C ASP A 458 4.14 4.78 9.15
N ALA A 459 4.14 3.54 8.69
CA ALA A 459 4.22 2.36 9.53
C ALA A 459 4.88 1.18 8.81
N ALA A 460 5.29 0.19 9.60
CA ALA A 460 5.74 -1.10 9.12
C ALA A 460 5.23 -2.22 10.04
N TYR A 461 5.35 -3.48 9.63
CA TYR A 461 4.85 -4.65 10.34
C TYR A 461 5.69 -4.99 11.58
N ASP A 462 5.03 -5.50 12.60
CA ASP A 462 5.70 -6.07 13.78
C ASP A 462 6.32 -7.44 13.47
N TRP A 463 7.32 -7.42 12.59
CA TRP A 463 8.12 -8.60 12.26
C TRP A 463 9.31 -8.73 13.19
N THR A 464 9.79 -9.96 13.35
CA THR A 464 11.08 -10.25 13.98
C THR A 464 12.24 -9.84 13.06
N ASP A 465 13.47 -10.19 13.41
CA ASP A 465 14.63 -10.01 12.51
C ASP A 465 14.59 -10.99 11.32
N GLN A 466 13.73 -11.97 11.35
CA GLN A 466 13.53 -12.94 10.28
C GLN A 466 12.37 -12.48 9.38
N LEU A 467 12.63 -12.43 8.08
CA LEU A 467 11.68 -12.01 7.06
C LEU A 467 10.39 -12.85 7.11
N GLY A 468 9.25 -12.17 7.14
CA GLY A 468 7.94 -12.81 7.13
C GLY A 468 7.54 -13.49 8.44
N HIS A 469 8.34 -13.33 9.52
CA HIS A 469 8.01 -13.88 10.82
C HIS A 469 7.44 -12.81 11.74
N HIS A 470 6.16 -12.89 12.04
CA HIS A 470 5.46 -11.96 12.93
C HIS A 470 5.91 -12.14 14.37
N ALA A 471 6.17 -11.03 15.08
CA ALA A 471 6.61 -11.08 16.48
C ALA A 471 5.58 -11.77 17.37
N TRP A 472 4.29 -11.57 17.09
CA TRP A 472 3.20 -12.15 17.87
C TRP A 472 3.03 -13.66 17.68
N GLU A 473 3.43 -14.25 16.56
CA GLU A 473 3.52 -15.70 16.41
C GLU A 473 4.52 -16.28 17.40
N GLN A 474 5.67 -15.61 17.61
CA GLN A 474 6.65 -16.04 18.60
C GLN A 474 6.15 -15.79 20.05
N VAL A 475 5.45 -14.69 20.29
CA VAL A 475 4.87 -14.37 21.61
C VAL A 475 3.90 -15.48 22.06
N PHE A 476 3.04 -15.94 21.17
CA PHE A 476 2.01 -16.95 21.48
C PHE A 476 2.39 -18.38 21.02
N SER A 477 3.65 -18.63 20.68
CA SER A 477 4.11 -19.97 20.21
C SER A 477 3.91 -21.07 21.24
N GLU A 478 3.99 -20.74 22.53
CA GLU A 478 3.85 -21.67 23.65
C GLU A 478 2.88 -21.10 24.69
N PRO A 479 2.08 -21.93 25.36
CA PRO A 479 1.08 -21.49 26.32
C PRO A 479 1.67 -20.87 27.61
N ARG A 480 2.96 -21.07 27.88
CA ARG A 480 3.67 -20.48 29.03
C ARG A 480 4.73 -19.49 28.54
N GLY A 481 5.04 -18.50 29.39
CA GLY A 481 6.04 -17.47 29.10
C GLY A 481 5.55 -16.39 28.12
N ILE A 482 4.24 -16.28 27.88
CA ILE A 482 3.66 -15.27 26.97
C ILE A 482 4.02 -13.86 27.44
N ALA A 483 3.83 -13.55 28.73
CA ALA A 483 4.15 -12.24 29.31
C ALA A 483 5.60 -11.83 29.06
N VAL A 484 6.55 -12.75 29.27
CA VAL A 484 7.99 -12.50 29.08
C VAL A 484 8.36 -12.35 27.62
N ARG A 485 7.77 -13.16 26.73
CA ARG A 485 8.02 -13.04 25.30
C ARG A 485 7.45 -11.75 24.72
N LEU A 486 6.27 -11.32 25.21
CA LEU A 486 5.67 -10.04 24.79
C LEU A 486 6.54 -8.85 25.21
N ASP A 487 6.95 -8.79 26.47
CA ASP A 487 7.84 -7.74 26.96
C ASP A 487 9.18 -7.71 26.21
N ARG A 488 9.75 -8.89 25.93
CA ARG A 488 10.97 -9.01 25.12
C ARG A 488 10.78 -8.49 23.69
N ALA A 489 9.67 -8.83 23.04
CA ALA A 489 9.39 -8.39 21.68
C ALA A 489 9.27 -6.84 21.60
N LEU A 490 8.60 -6.23 22.58
CA LEU A 490 8.48 -4.77 22.69
C LEU A 490 9.84 -4.08 22.90
N ARG A 491 10.68 -4.63 23.78
CA ARG A 491 12.03 -4.09 24.01
C ARG A 491 12.92 -4.24 22.78
N GLN A 492 12.92 -5.39 22.12
CA GLN A 492 13.71 -5.64 20.92
C GLN A 492 13.35 -4.67 19.78
N LEU A 493 12.07 -4.33 19.62
CA LEU A 493 11.65 -3.33 18.64
C LEU A 493 12.33 -1.97 18.90
N ALA A 494 12.27 -1.49 20.14
CA ALA A 494 12.87 -0.21 20.54
C ALA A 494 14.41 -0.22 20.45
N GLU A 495 15.06 -1.31 20.89
CA GLU A 495 16.53 -1.50 20.84
C GLU A 495 17.06 -1.47 19.40
N LYS A 496 16.28 -1.90 18.42
CA LYS A 496 16.62 -1.86 16.99
C LYS A 496 16.32 -0.51 16.33
N GLY A 497 15.81 0.46 17.08
CA GLY A 497 15.47 1.79 16.56
C GLY A 497 14.10 1.90 15.89
N GLY A 498 13.25 0.89 16.05
CA GLY A 498 11.86 0.95 15.62
C GLY A 498 11.03 1.89 16.49
N ASP A 499 10.01 2.52 15.91
CA ASP A 499 9.02 3.32 16.66
C ASP A 499 7.81 2.44 17.00
N PRO A 500 7.58 2.15 18.30
CA PRO A 500 6.44 1.32 18.70
C PRO A 500 5.07 1.90 18.29
N ARG A 501 4.93 3.24 18.13
CA ARG A 501 3.67 3.88 17.73
C ARG A 501 3.37 3.71 16.25
N ARG A 502 4.43 3.58 15.44
CA ARG A 502 4.37 3.43 13.99
C ARG A 502 4.54 1.96 13.56
N THR A 503 4.12 1.05 14.41
CA THR A 503 4.16 -0.40 14.17
C THR A 503 2.76 -0.93 13.99
N LEU A 504 2.48 -1.54 12.83
CA LEU A 504 1.21 -2.23 12.58
C LEU A 504 1.20 -3.57 13.32
N ARG A 505 0.19 -3.77 14.16
CA ARG A 505 -0.01 -4.98 14.95
C ARG A 505 -1.35 -5.63 14.69
N PHE A 506 -1.37 -6.95 14.64
CA PHE A 506 -2.57 -7.76 14.43
C PHE A 506 -2.40 -9.14 15.06
N LEU A 507 -3.51 -9.78 15.39
CA LEU A 507 -3.54 -11.20 15.76
C LEU A 507 -3.68 -12.08 14.52
N ASN A 508 -4.39 -11.57 13.51
CA ASN A 508 -4.64 -12.21 12.23
C ASN A 508 -4.40 -11.25 11.07
N ASN A 509 -3.92 -11.80 9.96
CA ASN A 509 -3.97 -11.20 8.63
C ASN A 509 -4.08 -12.31 7.58
N ASN A 510 -3.86 -11.98 6.30
CA ASN A 510 -3.84 -12.97 5.21
C ASN A 510 -2.71 -14.01 5.33
N ASP A 511 -1.59 -13.70 6.00
CA ASP A 511 -0.38 -14.56 6.04
C ASP A 511 -0.30 -15.42 7.31
N THR A 512 -1.12 -15.15 8.34
CA THR A 512 -1.04 -15.85 9.62
C THR A 512 -1.68 -17.24 9.63
N GLY A 513 -2.25 -17.71 8.53
CA GLY A 513 -2.89 -19.02 8.43
C GLY A 513 -4.16 -19.14 9.28
N ALA A 514 -4.34 -20.26 9.99
CA ALA A 514 -5.50 -20.48 10.84
C ALA A 514 -5.68 -19.36 11.87
N ARG A 515 -6.92 -18.93 12.06
CA ARG A 515 -7.26 -17.80 12.91
C ARG A 515 -6.76 -17.97 14.35
N PHE A 516 -6.43 -16.87 15.00
CA PHE A 516 -5.89 -16.88 16.35
C PHE A 516 -6.83 -17.60 17.33
N ILE A 517 -8.14 -17.37 17.19
CA ILE A 517 -9.16 -18.04 18.03
C ILE A 517 -9.20 -19.55 17.82
N SER A 518 -9.00 -20.02 16.59
CA SER A 518 -8.94 -21.45 16.26
C SER A 518 -7.72 -22.13 16.88
N ARG A 519 -6.59 -21.40 16.98
CA ARG A 519 -5.34 -21.91 17.55
C ARG A 519 -5.28 -21.86 19.08
N HIS A 520 -5.88 -20.83 19.67
CA HIS A 520 -5.65 -20.49 21.08
C HIS A 520 -6.92 -20.43 21.93
N GLY A 521 -8.10 -20.53 21.32
CA GLY A 521 -9.39 -20.47 22.01
C GLY A 521 -9.81 -19.06 22.41
N ALA A 522 -11.09 -18.92 22.79
CA ALA A 522 -11.72 -17.63 23.07
C ALA A 522 -11.13 -16.88 24.26
N GLY A 523 -10.70 -17.59 25.31
CA GLY A 523 -10.15 -16.97 26.53
C GLY A 523 -8.87 -16.18 26.21
N LEU A 524 -7.86 -16.83 25.60
CA LEU A 524 -6.61 -16.18 25.25
C LEU A 524 -6.82 -15.11 24.17
N THR A 525 -7.76 -15.33 23.22
CA THR A 525 -8.08 -14.35 22.19
C THR A 525 -8.56 -13.02 22.79
N ARG A 526 -9.42 -13.06 23.83
CA ARG A 526 -9.88 -11.83 24.52
C ARG A 526 -8.72 -11.06 25.15
N VAL A 527 -7.82 -11.73 25.86
CA VAL A 527 -6.67 -11.05 26.50
C VAL A 527 -5.69 -10.54 25.45
N ALA A 528 -5.44 -11.30 24.38
CA ALA A 528 -4.58 -10.88 23.29
C ALA A 528 -5.16 -9.67 22.53
N THR A 529 -6.49 -9.62 22.32
CA THR A 529 -7.18 -8.44 21.76
C THR A 529 -7.04 -7.22 22.69
N ALA A 530 -7.21 -7.41 24.01
CA ALA A 530 -6.99 -6.33 24.98
C ALA A 530 -5.54 -5.82 24.92
N ALA A 531 -4.55 -6.72 24.83
CA ALA A 531 -3.16 -6.34 24.61
C ALA A 531 -2.98 -5.56 23.30
N LEU A 532 -3.52 -6.05 22.18
CA LEU A 532 -3.46 -5.37 20.87
C LEU A 532 -3.97 -3.93 20.94
N LEU A 533 -5.10 -3.70 21.63
CA LEU A 533 -5.76 -2.40 21.71
C LEU A 533 -5.18 -1.46 22.78
N THR A 534 -4.32 -1.94 23.70
CA THR A 534 -3.71 -1.12 24.74
C THR A 534 -2.21 -0.88 24.58
N LEU A 535 -1.53 -1.71 23.81
CA LEU A 535 -0.12 -1.51 23.45
C LEU A 535 0.06 -0.32 22.51
N PRO A 536 1.28 0.31 22.47
CA PRO A 536 1.59 1.29 21.45
C PRO A 536 1.61 0.65 20.07
N GLY A 537 1.17 1.39 19.06
CA GLY A 537 1.12 0.93 17.67
C GLY A 537 -0.27 1.11 17.06
N ILE A 538 -0.38 0.69 15.81
CA ILE A 538 -1.58 0.76 15.01
C ILE A 538 -2.22 -0.63 15.05
N PRO A 539 -3.30 -0.84 15.82
CA PRO A 539 -3.99 -2.13 15.87
C PRO A 539 -4.78 -2.37 14.58
N CYS A 540 -4.70 -3.58 14.07
CA CYS A 540 -5.51 -4.04 12.96
C CYS A 540 -6.29 -5.30 13.38
N LEU A 541 -7.61 -5.24 13.28
CA LEU A 541 -8.48 -6.41 13.27
C LEU A 541 -8.57 -6.93 11.84
N TYR A 542 -8.80 -8.21 11.65
CA TYR A 542 -8.88 -8.78 10.32
C TYR A 542 -10.21 -9.50 10.13
N SER A 543 -10.80 -9.37 8.98
CA SER A 543 -12.16 -9.83 8.59
C SER A 543 -12.83 -10.80 9.57
N PHE A 544 -13.82 -10.29 10.28
CA PHE A 544 -14.67 -11.05 11.23
C PHE A 544 -13.95 -11.58 12.49
N ASP A 545 -12.79 -11.02 12.86
CA ASP A 545 -12.14 -11.29 14.15
C ASP A 545 -13.08 -10.99 15.31
N GLU A 546 -13.89 -9.93 15.18
CA GLU A 546 -14.81 -9.46 16.22
C GLU A 546 -15.97 -10.43 16.50
N VAL A 547 -16.24 -11.36 15.61
CA VAL A 547 -17.24 -12.43 15.82
C VAL A 547 -16.59 -13.80 15.97
N GLY A 548 -15.25 -13.89 15.93
CA GLY A 548 -14.50 -15.12 16.08
C GLY A 548 -14.70 -16.08 14.91
N ALA A 549 -14.79 -15.55 13.69
CA ALA A 549 -14.92 -16.38 12.48
C ALA A 549 -13.67 -17.24 12.25
N GLU A 550 -13.88 -18.46 11.82
CA GLU A 550 -12.85 -19.43 11.54
C GLU A 550 -12.80 -19.70 10.04
N TYR A 551 -11.66 -19.41 9.40
CA TYR A 551 -11.41 -19.63 7.97
C TYR A 551 -9.90 -19.63 7.70
N GLU A 552 -9.50 -20.14 6.55
CA GLU A 552 -8.13 -20.08 6.04
C GLU A 552 -8.05 -19.02 4.93
N PRO A 553 -7.25 -17.95 5.06
CA PRO A 553 -7.21 -16.84 4.09
C PRO A 553 -6.90 -17.24 2.66
N TYR A 554 -6.05 -18.26 2.49
CA TYR A 554 -5.68 -18.82 1.20
C TYR A 554 -6.39 -20.16 0.90
N GLY A 555 -7.53 -20.39 1.58
CA GLY A 555 -8.44 -21.49 1.32
C GLY A 555 -9.65 -21.08 0.47
N GLU A 556 -10.68 -21.90 0.45
CA GLU A 556 -11.96 -21.51 -0.09
C GLU A 556 -12.64 -20.49 0.84
N LEU A 557 -12.84 -19.27 0.35
CA LEU A 557 -13.47 -18.19 1.11
C LEU A 557 -14.99 -18.21 0.84
N LEU A 558 -15.75 -18.50 1.89
CA LEU A 558 -17.22 -18.46 1.87
C LEU A 558 -17.73 -17.31 2.74
N PRO A 559 -18.90 -16.73 2.43
CA PRO A 559 -19.50 -15.69 3.25
C PRO A 559 -19.66 -16.11 4.71
N VAL A 560 -19.12 -15.31 5.61
CA VAL A 560 -19.16 -15.59 7.06
C VAL A 560 -20.59 -15.42 7.58
N ARG A 561 -21.09 -16.46 8.29
CA ARG A 561 -22.41 -16.47 8.94
C ARG A 561 -22.32 -16.52 10.46
N THR A 562 -21.11 -16.54 10.98
CA THR A 562 -20.85 -16.58 12.43
C THR A 562 -21.46 -15.36 13.12
N GLN A 563 -22.19 -15.58 14.20
CA GLN A 563 -22.74 -14.56 15.07
C GLN A 563 -22.21 -14.78 16.47
N ASN A 564 -21.50 -13.80 17.00
CA ASN A 564 -21.03 -13.82 18.38
C ASN A 564 -21.14 -12.39 18.97
N PRO A 565 -22.35 -12.01 19.40
CA PRO A 565 -22.61 -10.66 19.89
C PRO A 565 -21.77 -10.30 21.12
N GLU A 566 -21.47 -11.26 21.99
CA GLU A 566 -20.64 -11.02 23.17
C GLU A 566 -19.19 -10.69 22.81
N LEU A 567 -18.61 -11.41 21.84
CA LEU A 567 -17.25 -11.14 21.40
C LEU A 567 -17.19 -9.81 20.62
N ARG A 568 -18.20 -9.52 19.82
CA ARG A 568 -18.32 -8.24 19.11
C ARG A 568 -18.43 -7.06 20.08
N GLU A 569 -19.30 -7.18 21.10
CA GLU A 569 -19.42 -6.16 22.15
C GLU A 569 -18.10 -5.97 22.90
N PHE A 570 -17.39 -7.07 23.19
CA PHE A 570 -16.08 -7.02 23.81
C PHE A 570 -15.12 -6.16 22.95
N HIS A 571 -15.00 -6.44 21.64
CA HIS A 571 -14.15 -5.66 20.75
C HIS A 571 -14.57 -4.18 20.72
N ALA A 572 -15.85 -3.89 20.56
CA ALA A 572 -16.37 -2.51 20.52
C ALA A 572 -15.98 -1.72 21.78
N ARG A 573 -16.16 -2.31 22.98
CA ARG A 573 -15.80 -1.67 24.25
C ARG A 573 -14.31 -1.39 24.39
N TRP A 574 -13.44 -2.28 23.92
CA TRP A 574 -11.99 -2.07 23.96
C TRP A 574 -11.51 -1.06 22.91
N ILE A 575 -12.14 -1.01 21.75
CA ILE A 575 -11.88 0.02 20.72
C ILE A 575 -12.31 1.39 21.25
N GLU A 576 -13.50 1.49 21.85
CA GLU A 576 -14.00 2.71 22.46
C GLU A 576 -13.10 3.17 23.62
N LEU A 577 -12.63 2.25 24.44
CA LEU A 577 -11.67 2.54 25.52
C LEU A 577 -10.39 3.17 24.97
N ARG A 578 -9.81 2.59 23.90
CA ARG A 578 -8.62 3.14 23.23
C ARG A 578 -8.89 4.54 22.65
N ALA A 579 -10.06 4.76 22.06
CA ALA A 579 -10.44 6.06 21.52
C ALA A 579 -10.57 7.13 22.61
N ASN A 580 -11.15 6.77 23.76
CA ASN A 580 -11.41 7.68 24.88
C ASN A 580 -10.20 7.92 25.79
N LEU A 581 -9.16 7.11 25.69
CA LEU A 581 -7.92 7.26 26.47
C LEU A 581 -6.72 7.53 25.56
N PRO A 582 -6.46 8.81 25.19
CA PRO A 582 -5.35 9.17 24.28
C PRO A 582 -4.00 8.60 24.71
N VAL A 583 -3.76 8.47 26.02
CA VAL A 583 -2.54 7.90 26.57
C VAL A 583 -2.28 6.45 26.11
N LEU A 584 -3.31 5.68 25.73
CA LEU A 584 -3.15 4.35 25.14
C LEU A 584 -2.59 4.41 23.71
N ARG A 585 -2.74 5.52 23.02
CA ARG A 585 -2.19 5.74 21.67
C ARG A 585 -0.80 6.35 21.74
N THR A 586 -0.67 7.50 22.41
CA THR A 586 0.53 8.35 22.38
C THR A 586 1.48 8.17 23.55
N GLY A 587 1.00 7.64 24.70
CA GLY A 587 1.79 7.52 25.91
C GLY A 587 2.96 6.54 25.77
N ALA A 588 4.05 6.81 26.48
CA ALA A 588 5.14 5.88 26.65
C ALA A 588 4.66 4.60 27.38
N LEU A 589 5.38 3.50 27.20
CA LEU A 589 5.11 2.25 27.89
C LEU A 589 6.23 1.96 28.89
N THR A 590 5.87 1.67 30.14
CA THR A 590 6.78 1.18 31.17
C THR A 590 6.23 -0.12 31.77
N SER A 591 6.98 -1.22 31.64
CA SER A 591 6.62 -2.50 32.25
C SER A 591 6.75 -2.43 33.76
N LEU A 592 5.75 -2.91 34.48
CA LEU A 592 5.69 -2.93 35.93
C LEU A 592 5.82 -4.34 36.52
N HIS A 593 5.21 -5.32 35.86
CA HIS A 593 5.25 -6.73 36.26
C HIS A 593 5.32 -7.60 35.02
N VAL A 594 6.31 -8.50 35.00
CA VAL A 594 6.50 -9.51 33.95
C VAL A 594 6.83 -10.82 34.64
N SER A 595 5.98 -11.82 34.49
CA SER A 595 6.17 -13.09 35.19
C SER A 595 5.93 -14.29 34.29
N GLU A 596 6.86 -15.25 34.35
CA GLU A 596 6.68 -16.56 33.72
C GLU A 596 5.82 -17.51 34.57
N ARG A 597 5.74 -17.23 35.89
CA ARG A 597 5.11 -18.14 36.85
C ARG A 597 3.59 -18.05 36.79
N ASP A 598 3.08 -16.85 36.72
CA ASP A 598 1.65 -16.51 36.79
C ASP A 598 1.09 -15.97 35.44
N GLU A 599 1.92 -15.95 34.38
CA GLU A 599 1.55 -15.50 33.03
C GLU A 599 0.91 -14.11 33.03
N ALA A 600 1.23 -13.28 34.02
CA ALA A 600 0.70 -11.93 34.13
C ALA A 600 1.68 -10.90 33.57
N TYR A 601 1.13 -9.93 32.88
CA TYR A 601 1.85 -8.77 32.39
C TYR A 601 1.13 -7.49 32.80
N ALA A 602 1.83 -6.62 33.52
CA ALA A 602 1.33 -5.31 33.89
C ALA A 602 2.27 -4.23 33.37
N PHE A 603 1.71 -3.20 32.77
CA PHE A 603 2.45 -2.04 32.29
C PHE A 603 1.64 -0.76 32.47
N VAL A 604 2.32 0.38 32.50
CA VAL A 604 1.68 1.69 32.49
C VAL A 604 1.94 2.38 31.15
N ARG A 605 0.88 2.96 30.58
CA ARG A 605 0.95 3.94 29.49
C ARG A 605 0.87 5.33 30.10
N HIS A 606 1.80 6.24 29.78
CA HIS A 606 1.83 7.57 30.40
C HIS A 606 2.47 8.62 29.48
N ASP A 607 2.07 9.87 29.66
CA ASP A 607 2.65 11.04 28.98
C ASP A 607 3.25 12.07 29.96
N GLY A 608 3.36 11.70 31.24
CA GLY A 608 3.84 12.54 32.33
C GLY A 608 2.72 13.27 33.08
N GLN A 609 1.53 13.43 32.49
CA GLN A 609 0.35 14.05 33.12
C GLN A 609 -0.76 13.02 33.35
N ALA A 610 -1.15 12.32 32.31
CA ALA A 610 -2.14 11.25 32.36
C ALA A 610 -1.44 9.87 32.32
N TYR A 611 -2.10 8.87 32.88
CA TYR A 611 -1.67 7.49 32.75
C TYR A 611 -2.82 6.51 32.77
N ALA A 612 -2.59 5.34 32.17
CA ALA A 612 -3.45 4.17 32.22
C ALA A 612 -2.60 2.95 32.58
N LEU A 613 -3.00 2.22 33.58
CA LEU A 613 -2.36 0.99 34.03
C LEU A 613 -3.09 -0.18 33.39
N VAL A 614 -2.39 -0.98 32.60
CA VAL A 614 -2.93 -2.14 31.90
C VAL A 614 -2.46 -3.41 32.56
N LEU A 615 -3.39 -4.30 32.84
CA LEU A 615 -3.17 -5.59 33.52
C LEU A 615 -3.72 -6.70 32.63
N LEU A 616 -2.87 -7.67 32.30
CA LEU A 616 -3.18 -8.78 31.42
C LEU A 616 -2.83 -10.10 32.08
N ASN A 617 -3.76 -11.04 32.15
CA ASN A 617 -3.51 -12.41 32.62
C ASN A 617 -3.71 -13.39 31.43
N PHE A 618 -2.62 -13.94 30.95
CA PHE A 618 -2.60 -14.89 29.84
C PHE A 618 -2.82 -16.35 30.28
N ALA A 619 -3.10 -16.59 31.57
CA ALA A 619 -3.42 -17.93 32.11
C ALA A 619 -4.92 -18.13 32.34
N ALA A 620 -5.36 -19.38 32.35
CA ALA A 620 -6.72 -19.75 32.70
C ALA A 620 -7.00 -19.60 34.21
N THR A 621 -5.97 -19.51 35.04
CA THR A 621 -6.03 -19.38 36.49
C THR A 621 -5.88 -17.93 36.91
N ALA A 622 -6.47 -17.57 38.05
CA ALA A 622 -6.30 -16.25 38.64
C ALA A 622 -4.86 -15.99 39.08
N SER A 623 -4.42 -14.72 39.01
CA SER A 623 -3.14 -14.24 39.50
C SER A 623 -3.34 -13.15 40.56
N GLU A 624 -2.52 -13.16 41.62
CA GLU A 624 -2.43 -12.08 42.58
C GLU A 624 -1.27 -11.17 42.20
N LEU A 625 -1.57 -9.90 41.92
CA LEU A 625 -0.58 -8.90 41.52
C LEU A 625 -0.32 -7.92 42.66
N SER A 626 0.95 -7.67 42.95
CA SER A 626 1.39 -6.55 43.78
C SER A 626 2.23 -5.62 42.94
N LEU A 627 1.77 -4.40 42.75
CA LEU A 627 2.31 -3.44 41.81
C LEU A 627 2.71 -2.14 42.51
N GLU A 628 3.77 -1.50 41.97
CA GLU A 628 4.20 -0.17 42.42
C GLU A 628 4.14 0.80 41.24
N LEU A 629 3.46 1.94 41.45
CA LEU A 629 3.43 3.01 40.45
C LEU A 629 4.80 3.67 40.30
N PRO A 630 5.29 3.94 39.09
CA PRO A 630 6.56 4.63 38.82
C PRO A 630 6.66 5.97 39.56
N ALA A 631 7.83 6.30 40.07
CA ALA A 631 8.10 7.63 40.62
C ALA A 631 7.82 8.70 39.54
N GLY A 632 7.11 9.77 39.92
CA GLY A 632 6.71 10.82 38.98
C GLY A 632 5.27 10.75 38.46
N LEU A 633 4.59 9.58 38.60
CA LEU A 633 3.15 9.53 38.32
C LEU A 633 2.34 9.92 39.57
N PRO A 634 1.21 10.63 39.40
CA PRO A 634 0.32 11.00 40.51
C PRO A 634 -0.19 9.78 41.25
N THR A 635 -0.23 9.86 42.57
CA THR A 635 -0.87 8.85 43.42
C THR A 635 -2.32 9.28 43.66
N ALA A 636 -3.27 8.54 43.10
CA ALA A 636 -4.69 8.79 43.26
C ALA A 636 -5.43 7.46 43.45
N PRO A 637 -6.66 7.45 43.96
CA PRO A 637 -7.54 6.32 43.80
C PRO A 637 -7.63 5.93 42.34
N LEU A 638 -7.67 4.63 42.07
CA LEU A 638 -7.76 4.10 40.71
C LEU A 638 -9.18 3.59 40.45
N ARG A 639 -9.64 3.77 39.24
CA ARG A 639 -10.90 3.26 38.75
C ARG A 639 -10.65 2.34 37.53
N ASP A 640 -11.26 1.17 37.55
CA ASP A 640 -11.30 0.33 36.35
C ASP A 640 -12.14 1.04 35.27
N ALA A 641 -11.55 1.27 34.13
CA ALA A 641 -12.16 2.07 33.07
C ALA A 641 -13.36 1.39 32.38
N LEU A 642 -13.46 0.06 32.48
CA LEU A 642 -14.56 -0.72 31.89
C LEU A 642 -15.67 -1.05 32.91
N SER A 643 -15.31 -1.45 34.10
CA SER A 643 -16.29 -1.87 35.14
C SER A 643 -16.67 -0.75 36.11
N GLY A 644 -15.88 0.32 36.21
CA GLY A 644 -16.05 1.39 37.17
C GLY A 644 -15.60 1.02 38.61
N ALA A 645 -15.10 -0.19 38.82
CA ALA A 645 -14.65 -0.64 40.16
C ALA A 645 -13.47 0.20 40.64
N ARG A 646 -13.50 0.61 41.92
CA ARG A 646 -12.48 1.47 42.54
C ARG A 646 -11.46 0.65 43.32
N ILE A 647 -10.20 1.04 43.20
CA ILE A 647 -9.05 0.44 43.88
C ILE A 647 -8.31 1.55 44.62
N GLN A 648 -8.06 1.33 45.92
CA GLN A 648 -7.33 2.28 46.75
C GLN A 648 -5.87 1.84 46.91
N PRO A 649 -4.90 2.60 46.38
CA PRO A 649 -3.49 2.34 46.61
C PRO A 649 -3.12 2.58 48.10
N ARG A 650 -2.14 1.82 48.59
CA ARG A 650 -1.44 2.12 49.84
C ARG A 650 -0.13 2.85 49.52
N GLY A 651 -0.18 4.17 49.52
CA GLY A 651 0.92 4.97 48.99
C GLY A 651 1.05 4.76 47.47
N ARG A 652 2.19 4.25 47.01
CA ARG A 652 2.42 3.94 45.58
C ARG A 652 2.14 2.48 45.24
N THR A 653 1.90 1.62 46.21
CA THR A 653 1.66 0.19 46.02
C THR A 653 0.18 -0.17 46.09
N PHE A 654 -0.22 -1.16 45.34
CA PHE A 654 -1.54 -1.76 45.41
C PHE A 654 -1.48 -3.24 45.03
N SER A 655 -2.42 -4.00 45.58
CA SER A 655 -2.56 -5.43 45.26
C SER A 655 -3.98 -5.70 44.81
N LEU A 656 -4.11 -6.56 43.82
CA LEU A 656 -5.39 -6.99 43.28
C LEU A 656 -5.30 -8.40 42.69
N ALA A 657 -6.43 -9.10 42.75
CA ALA A 657 -6.61 -10.35 42.01
C ALA A 657 -7.03 -10.04 40.58
N LEU A 658 -6.43 -10.74 39.63
CA LEU A 658 -6.81 -10.75 38.24
C LEU A 658 -7.27 -12.15 37.86
N GLY A 659 -8.51 -12.29 37.44
CA GLY A 659 -9.10 -13.58 37.06
C GLY A 659 -8.38 -14.25 35.88
N GLY A 660 -8.66 -15.52 35.66
CA GLY A 660 -8.12 -16.22 34.46
C GLY A 660 -8.64 -15.60 33.17
N TRP A 661 -7.75 -15.40 32.18
CA TRP A 661 -8.06 -14.74 30.90
C TRP A 661 -8.68 -13.34 31.07
N GLU A 662 -8.30 -12.62 32.12
CA GLU A 662 -8.82 -11.29 32.42
C GLU A 662 -7.83 -10.20 31.98
N ALA A 663 -8.38 -9.11 31.45
CA ALA A 663 -7.66 -7.87 31.18
C ALA A 663 -8.39 -6.70 31.87
N ARG A 664 -7.63 -5.77 32.48
CA ARG A 664 -8.15 -4.54 33.08
C ARG A 664 -7.34 -3.33 32.68
N VAL A 665 -8.01 -2.18 32.67
CA VAL A 665 -7.35 -0.88 32.52
C VAL A 665 -7.78 0.01 33.66
N LEU A 666 -6.82 0.40 34.49
CA LEU A 666 -7.05 1.27 35.64
C LEU A 666 -6.56 2.68 35.31
N VAL A 667 -7.38 3.67 35.57
CA VAL A 667 -7.09 5.10 35.39
C VAL A 667 -7.27 5.83 36.73
N PRO A 668 -6.62 6.98 36.94
CA PRO A 668 -6.93 7.86 38.08
C PRO A 668 -8.42 8.19 38.13
N ASP A 669 -9.00 8.19 39.36
CA ASP A 669 -10.44 8.44 39.61
C ASP A 669 -10.79 9.93 39.45
#